data_99d0509a78c1ee853ae36075ce00218c
#
_entry.id   99d0509a78c1ee853ae36075ce00218c
#
_cell.length_a   1.000
_cell.length_b   1.000
_cell.length_c   1.000
_cell.angle_alpha   90.00
_cell.angle_beta   90.00
_cell.angle_gamma   90.00
#
_symmetry.space_group_name_H-M   'P 1'
#
loop_
_entity.id
_entity.type
_entity.pdbx_description
1 polymer ?
#
loop_
_entity_poly.entity_id
_entity_poly.type
_entity_poly.pdbx_seq_one_letter_code
_entity_poly.pdbx_strand_id
1 'polypeptide(L)'
;MAKKKTPDQGKKRANPEGVMGLSAQVLEQPITDTLEINYMPYAMSVIISRAIPEIDGFKPSHRKLLYTMYQMKLLNAARTKSANVVGATMKLNPHGDGAIYETMVRLSKGYGALLHPPVDSKGNFGKVYSRDMAYAASRYTEVKLDGVCEELFRDIDKNVVDFVPNYDGTLTEPVLLPTTYPNILVSANMGIAVGMASNLCGFNLEEVCTAAIARIKNPEADLLDTLKAPDFPTGGQLLFDRKEMETIYRTGRGSFKVRAKWRYVKGENLIEIYEIPYTTTAEAIIDKVAELIKAGKIREISDMRDETDLSGLKLAIDLKRGTDPDKLMQKLFKATPLQDSFACNFNILIDGMPKVLGVGAILDHWTQWRAGCVRRAAEFNLAQKKDKLHLLKGLAAILLDIDKAIAIIRNTELDSMVVPNLMDGFGLDQIQAEYVADIRLRNINKEYILKRTAETEQLEKDIADLEDFITKPARIRKEIIKQLEAVKKKHGTPRRTEILYEDQLAEIEPEEELIPAYPVHLFLSKEGYFKKITPQSLRMSSEQKYKEGDGPAFRWEATNAAELLIFTDKQQCYKTWVNTFDDTKASVLGDYLPAKLEMEEGENILWACLPGQYQGHLLFFFENGKVARVPLAGYQTVTKRKKLTGAYSDKSPLKTVLFLKEEEEQDLVLYSTEGRALLFSSGQIPVKTTRSTQGVQVMTLKKSYTVQEAKPLEETPIVNKSRYKARSLPAAGALLKAEDQGDTQLSLL
;
A
#
# COMPACT_ATOMS: atom_id res chain seq x y z
N MET A 1 -26.50 33.05 -13.46
CA MET A 1 -25.89 34.17 -14.22
C MET A 1 -24.73 34.74 -13.43
N ALA A 2 -23.51 34.28 -13.73
CA ALA A 2 -22.28 34.78 -13.09
C ALA A 2 -21.75 35.94 -13.90
N LYS A 3 -21.57 37.10 -13.27
CA LYS A 3 -21.02 38.29 -13.88
C LYS A 3 -19.57 38.04 -14.33
N LYS A 4 -19.27 38.13 -15.62
CA LYS A 4 -17.91 38.22 -16.17
C LYS A 4 -17.20 39.44 -15.56
N LYS A 5 -16.16 39.22 -14.77
CA LYS A 5 -15.22 40.28 -14.38
C LYS A 5 -14.39 40.68 -15.59
N THR A 6 -14.45 41.93 -15.93
CA THR A 6 -13.56 42.59 -16.93
C THR A 6 -12.12 42.50 -16.44
N PRO A 7 -11.13 42.21 -17.31
CA PRO A 7 -9.71 42.16 -16.92
C PRO A 7 -9.22 43.55 -16.50
N ASP A 8 -8.59 43.61 -15.35
CA ASP A 8 -7.94 44.80 -14.82
C ASP A 8 -6.73 45.19 -15.68
N GLN A 9 -6.75 46.39 -16.20
CA GLN A 9 -5.73 46.96 -17.10
C GLN A 9 -4.53 47.52 -16.32
N GLY A 10 -3.96 46.75 -15.39
CA GLY A 10 -2.87 47.24 -14.54
C GLY A 10 -1.64 46.35 -14.40
N LYS A 11 -1.52 45.26 -15.16
CA LYS A 11 -0.37 44.34 -15.00
C LYS A 11 0.89 44.89 -15.71
N LYS A 12 1.96 45.17 -14.95
CA LYS A 12 3.29 45.51 -15.45
C LYS A 12 3.79 44.38 -16.39
N ARG A 13 4.14 44.77 -17.63
CA ARG A 13 4.76 43.83 -18.58
C ARG A 13 6.21 43.62 -18.19
N ALA A 14 6.61 42.39 -17.97
CA ALA A 14 8.02 42.03 -17.81
C ALA A 14 8.74 42.13 -19.16
N ASN A 15 9.92 42.73 -19.14
CA ASN A 15 10.72 42.90 -20.35
C ASN A 15 11.48 41.59 -20.64
N PRO A 16 11.43 41.03 -21.86
CA PRO A 16 12.01 39.71 -22.17
C PRO A 16 13.52 39.76 -22.48
N GLU A 17 14.27 40.68 -21.87
CA GLU A 17 15.72 40.75 -22.03
C GLU A 17 16.38 39.53 -21.39
N GLY A 18 16.55 38.47 -22.16
CA GLY A 18 17.27 37.24 -21.71
C GLY A 18 16.93 35.97 -22.48
N VAL A 19 15.91 35.97 -23.33
CA VAL A 19 15.59 34.76 -24.12
C VAL A 19 16.02 35.02 -25.56
N MET A 20 17.07 34.36 -26.04
CA MET A 20 17.63 34.52 -27.39
C MET A 20 16.55 34.52 -28.45
N GLY A 21 16.39 35.68 -29.14
CA GLY A 21 15.78 35.78 -30.44
C GLY A 21 14.27 35.58 -30.57
N LEU A 22 13.52 35.44 -29.45
CA LEU A 22 12.07 35.31 -29.46
C LEU A 22 11.40 36.63 -29.09
N SER A 23 10.71 37.25 -30.05
CA SER A 23 9.78 38.35 -29.78
C SER A 23 8.48 37.86 -29.12
N ALA A 24 8.61 37.08 -28.02
CA ALA A 24 7.48 36.56 -27.30
C ALA A 24 7.08 37.51 -26.18
N GLN A 25 5.78 37.77 -26.04
CA GLN A 25 5.23 38.53 -24.92
C GLN A 25 5.20 37.60 -23.67
N VAL A 26 5.94 37.95 -22.62
CA VAL A 26 5.86 37.28 -21.33
C VAL A 26 4.60 37.75 -20.61
N LEU A 27 3.71 36.81 -20.30
CA LEU A 27 2.50 37.06 -19.53
C LEU A 27 2.73 36.51 -18.12
N GLU A 28 2.49 37.33 -17.10
CA GLU A 28 2.44 36.88 -15.72
C GLU A 28 1.10 36.16 -15.46
N GLN A 29 1.18 34.91 -15.05
CA GLN A 29 0.01 34.12 -14.68
C GLN A 29 0.20 33.58 -13.26
N PRO A 30 -0.77 33.75 -12.34
CA PRO A 30 -0.73 33.13 -11.03
C PRO A 30 -0.60 31.61 -11.14
N ILE A 31 0.20 30.99 -10.27
CA ILE A 31 0.35 29.53 -10.25
C ILE A 31 -0.98 28.83 -9.99
N THR A 32 -1.88 29.45 -9.21
CA THR A 32 -3.24 28.96 -8.95
C THR A 32 -4.04 28.79 -10.23
N ASP A 33 -4.00 29.77 -11.15
CA ASP A 33 -4.72 29.71 -12.41
C ASP A 33 -4.15 28.58 -13.30
N THR A 34 -2.83 28.41 -13.29
CA THR A 34 -2.18 27.28 -14.00
C THR A 34 -2.58 25.93 -13.43
N LEU A 35 -2.65 25.81 -12.10
CA LEU A 35 -3.10 24.59 -11.45
C LEU A 35 -4.57 24.27 -11.75
N GLU A 36 -5.45 25.26 -11.67
CA GLU A 36 -6.89 25.06 -11.91
C GLU A 36 -7.20 24.75 -13.38
N ILE A 37 -6.58 25.48 -14.32
CA ILE A 37 -6.92 25.39 -15.75
C ILE A 37 -6.21 24.24 -16.45
N ASN A 38 -4.94 23.99 -16.11
CA ASN A 38 -4.10 23.02 -16.83
C ASN A 38 -3.86 21.73 -16.06
N TYR A 39 -3.51 21.83 -14.76
CA TYR A 39 -3.12 20.66 -13.97
C TYR A 39 -4.30 19.86 -13.43
N MET A 40 -5.34 20.52 -12.93
CA MET A 40 -6.52 19.83 -12.39
C MET A 40 -7.25 18.98 -13.44
N PRO A 41 -7.51 19.45 -14.69
CA PRO A 41 -8.10 18.59 -15.72
C PRO A 41 -7.23 17.38 -16.06
N TYR A 42 -5.90 17.54 -16.10
CA TYR A 42 -4.97 16.42 -16.28
C TYR A 42 -5.06 15.45 -15.11
N ALA A 43 -4.97 15.93 -13.87
CA ALA A 43 -5.07 15.09 -12.68
C ALA A 43 -6.40 14.31 -12.64
N MET A 44 -7.52 14.98 -12.92
CA MET A 44 -8.85 14.37 -13.00
C MET A 44 -8.91 13.30 -14.09
N SER A 45 -8.35 13.56 -15.27
CA SER A 45 -8.34 12.56 -16.35
C SER A 45 -7.53 11.31 -15.98
N VAL A 46 -6.38 11.47 -15.30
CA VAL A 46 -5.57 10.34 -14.83
C VAL A 46 -6.30 9.53 -13.75
N ILE A 47 -7.02 10.19 -12.86
CA ILE A 47 -7.81 9.53 -11.81
C ILE A 47 -8.96 8.74 -12.41
N ILE A 48 -9.83 9.40 -13.21
CA ILE A 48 -11.10 8.83 -13.68
C ILE A 48 -10.88 7.89 -14.88
N SER A 49 -10.03 8.30 -15.84
CA SER A 49 -9.94 7.61 -17.14
C SER A 49 -8.77 6.64 -17.26
N ARG A 50 -7.93 6.48 -16.21
CA ARG A 50 -6.74 5.63 -16.33
C ARG A 50 -6.46 4.75 -15.12
N ALA A 51 -6.36 5.33 -13.90
CA ALA A 51 -5.67 4.67 -12.79
C ALA A 51 -6.58 3.94 -11.82
N ILE A 52 -7.73 4.52 -11.47
CA ILE A 52 -8.62 4.02 -10.44
C ILE A 52 -9.70 3.12 -11.07
N PRO A 53 -9.93 1.90 -10.55
CA PRO A 53 -11.00 1.02 -11.03
C PRO A 53 -12.38 1.52 -10.58
N GLU A 54 -13.40 1.16 -11.36
CA GLU A 54 -14.80 1.39 -11.02
C GLU A 54 -15.44 0.17 -10.34
N ILE A 55 -16.73 0.28 -9.99
CA ILE A 55 -17.47 -0.74 -9.24
C ILE A 55 -17.52 -2.11 -9.94
N ASP A 56 -17.38 -2.16 -11.25
CA ASP A 56 -17.26 -3.41 -12.02
C ASP A 56 -15.89 -4.11 -11.91
N GLY A 57 -14.92 -3.47 -11.21
CA GLY A 57 -13.58 -3.99 -10.98
C GLY A 57 -12.58 -3.72 -12.12
N PHE A 58 -12.97 -2.95 -13.11
CA PHE A 58 -12.13 -2.68 -14.27
C PHE A 58 -11.73 -1.21 -14.38
N LYS A 59 -10.55 -0.98 -14.95
CA LYS A 59 -10.12 0.30 -15.50
C LYS A 59 -10.67 0.46 -16.91
N PRO A 60 -10.77 1.68 -17.45
CA PRO A 60 -11.24 1.89 -18.83
C PRO A 60 -10.47 1.07 -19.87
N SER A 61 -9.14 0.95 -19.76
CA SER A 61 -8.33 0.15 -20.69
C SER A 61 -8.68 -1.35 -20.66
N HIS A 62 -8.94 -1.90 -19.45
CA HIS A 62 -9.38 -3.28 -19.29
C HIS A 62 -10.74 -3.50 -19.96
N ARG A 63 -11.68 -2.60 -19.71
CA ARG A 63 -13.06 -2.69 -20.21
C ARG A 63 -13.11 -2.59 -21.73
N LYS A 64 -12.37 -1.64 -22.32
CA LYS A 64 -12.27 -1.49 -23.78
C LYS A 64 -11.70 -2.73 -24.47
N LEU A 65 -10.63 -3.31 -23.91
CA LEU A 65 -10.03 -4.54 -24.42
C LEU A 65 -11.01 -5.72 -24.38
N LEU A 66 -11.62 -5.96 -23.22
CA LEU A 66 -12.55 -7.08 -23.04
C LEU A 66 -13.82 -6.91 -23.90
N TYR A 67 -14.34 -5.69 -24.00
CA TYR A 67 -15.49 -5.39 -24.87
C TYR A 67 -15.17 -5.59 -26.36
N THR A 68 -13.98 -5.18 -26.81
CA THR A 68 -13.52 -5.48 -28.18
C THR A 68 -13.49 -6.99 -28.44
N MET A 69 -12.94 -7.76 -27.49
CA MET A 69 -12.93 -9.23 -27.63
C MET A 69 -14.33 -9.82 -27.65
N TYR A 70 -15.28 -9.25 -26.89
CA TYR A 70 -16.69 -9.65 -26.91
C TYR A 70 -17.35 -9.33 -28.26
N GLN A 71 -17.15 -8.13 -28.82
CA GLN A 71 -17.64 -7.75 -30.15
C GLN A 71 -17.07 -8.65 -31.26
N MET A 72 -15.80 -9.08 -31.12
CA MET A 72 -15.17 -10.06 -32.00
C MET A 72 -15.72 -11.49 -31.81
N LYS A 73 -16.71 -11.69 -30.93
CA LYS A 73 -17.35 -12.99 -30.59
C LYS A 73 -16.37 -14.05 -30.04
N LEU A 74 -15.27 -13.60 -29.42
CA LEU A 74 -14.21 -14.47 -28.90
C LEU A 74 -14.59 -15.25 -27.63
N LEU A 75 -15.80 -15.08 -27.12
CA LEU A 75 -16.31 -15.88 -26.00
C LEU A 75 -16.54 -17.35 -26.40
N ASN A 76 -17.15 -17.55 -27.58
CA ASN A 76 -17.54 -18.88 -28.08
C ASN A 76 -16.75 -19.33 -29.33
N ALA A 77 -15.80 -18.51 -29.79
CA ALA A 77 -14.98 -18.80 -30.97
C ALA A 77 -13.63 -19.43 -30.61
N ALA A 78 -12.91 -19.86 -31.62
CA ALA A 78 -11.51 -20.27 -31.50
C ALA A 78 -10.63 -19.08 -31.14
N ARG A 79 -9.44 -19.35 -30.56
CA ARG A 79 -8.43 -18.30 -30.28
C ARG A 79 -7.98 -17.62 -31.57
N THR A 80 -7.73 -16.33 -31.50
CA THR A 80 -7.13 -15.53 -32.56
C THR A 80 -5.78 -14.98 -32.11
N LYS A 81 -4.96 -14.49 -33.04
CA LYS A 81 -3.68 -13.84 -32.71
C LYS A 81 -3.92 -12.62 -31.86
N SER A 82 -3.10 -12.45 -30.82
CA SER A 82 -3.18 -11.28 -29.91
C SER A 82 -3.06 -9.97 -30.69
N ALA A 83 -2.23 -9.92 -31.71
CA ALA A 83 -2.06 -8.74 -32.56
C ALA A 83 -3.39 -8.29 -33.24
N ASN A 84 -4.28 -9.22 -33.61
CA ASN A 84 -5.59 -8.89 -34.21
C ASN A 84 -6.49 -8.19 -33.17
N VAL A 85 -6.49 -8.68 -31.93
CA VAL A 85 -7.26 -8.08 -30.85
C VAL A 85 -6.70 -6.70 -30.49
N VAL A 86 -5.37 -6.56 -30.40
CA VAL A 86 -4.71 -5.27 -30.15
C VAL A 86 -5.10 -4.25 -31.20
N GLY A 87 -4.99 -4.59 -32.49
CA GLY A 87 -5.36 -3.69 -33.59
C GLY A 87 -6.85 -3.31 -33.57
N ALA A 88 -7.75 -4.27 -33.25
CA ALA A 88 -9.18 -3.96 -33.12
C ALA A 88 -9.47 -3.05 -31.91
N THR A 89 -8.75 -3.22 -30.79
CA THR A 89 -8.94 -2.45 -29.56
C THR A 89 -8.54 -0.98 -29.75
N MET A 90 -7.59 -0.65 -30.65
CA MET A 90 -7.18 0.70 -30.94
C MET A 90 -8.34 1.61 -31.41
N LYS A 91 -9.42 1.03 -31.94
CA LYS A 91 -10.64 1.78 -32.32
C LYS A 91 -11.40 2.32 -31.12
N LEU A 92 -11.26 1.72 -29.95
CA LEU A 92 -11.86 2.19 -28.69
C LEU A 92 -10.83 2.85 -27.78
N ASN A 93 -9.56 2.44 -27.86
CA ASN A 93 -8.48 2.88 -27.00
C ASN A 93 -7.35 3.49 -27.85
N PRO A 94 -7.31 4.84 -28.04
CA PRO A 94 -6.34 5.52 -28.92
C PRO A 94 -4.96 5.66 -28.26
N HIS A 95 -4.40 4.54 -27.78
CA HIS A 95 -3.07 4.44 -27.20
C HIS A 95 -2.19 3.47 -27.98
N GLY A 96 -0.88 3.48 -27.69
CA GLY A 96 0.07 2.59 -28.34
C GLY A 96 -0.29 1.11 -28.17
N ASP A 97 -0.03 0.32 -29.19
CA ASP A 97 -0.28 -1.13 -29.26
C ASP A 97 0.42 -1.89 -28.12
N GLY A 98 1.61 -1.45 -27.70
CA GLY A 98 2.33 -2.00 -26.57
C GLY A 98 1.52 -1.94 -25.27
N ALA A 99 0.94 -0.80 -24.93
CA ALA A 99 0.14 -0.61 -23.72
C ALA A 99 -1.13 -1.48 -23.72
N ILE A 100 -1.76 -1.64 -24.88
CA ILE A 100 -2.93 -2.53 -25.04
C ILE A 100 -2.51 -3.99 -24.84
N TYR A 101 -1.37 -4.39 -25.42
CA TYR A 101 -0.86 -5.75 -25.28
C TYR A 101 -0.43 -6.06 -23.84
N GLU A 102 0.26 -5.15 -23.15
CA GLU A 102 0.58 -5.29 -21.73
C GLU A 102 -0.66 -5.45 -20.85
N THR A 103 -1.73 -4.70 -21.16
CA THR A 103 -3.03 -4.87 -20.51
C THR A 103 -3.58 -6.27 -20.72
N MET A 104 -3.51 -6.78 -21.96
CA MET A 104 -3.92 -8.14 -22.31
C MET A 104 -3.10 -9.20 -21.59
N VAL A 105 -1.77 -9.03 -21.52
CA VAL A 105 -0.87 -9.91 -20.77
C VAL A 105 -1.30 -9.99 -19.31
N ARG A 106 -1.51 -8.85 -18.65
CA ARG A 106 -1.92 -8.82 -17.25
C ARG A 106 -3.25 -9.52 -17.00
N LEU A 107 -4.21 -9.45 -17.92
CA LEU A 107 -5.52 -10.08 -17.83
C LEU A 107 -5.51 -11.57 -18.27
N SER A 108 -4.37 -12.07 -18.76
CA SER A 108 -4.27 -13.41 -19.34
C SER A 108 -4.00 -14.49 -18.28
N LYS A 109 -4.54 -15.68 -18.54
CA LYS A 109 -4.30 -16.90 -17.77
C LYS A 109 -2.81 -17.29 -17.76
N GLY A 110 -2.11 -17.09 -18.87
CA GLY A 110 -0.70 -17.44 -19.02
C GLY A 110 0.24 -16.65 -18.11
N TYR A 111 -0.08 -15.38 -17.83
CA TYR A 111 0.69 -14.52 -16.95
C TYR A 111 0.49 -14.82 -15.47
N GLY A 112 -0.73 -15.21 -15.07
CA GLY A 112 -1.02 -15.65 -13.72
C GLY A 112 -1.13 -14.53 -12.67
N ALA A 113 -1.49 -13.30 -13.06
CA ALA A 113 -1.67 -12.18 -12.12
C ALA A 113 -3.05 -12.15 -11.43
N LEU A 114 -4.02 -12.92 -11.90
CA LEU A 114 -5.39 -12.93 -11.41
C LEU A 114 -5.84 -14.34 -11.04
N LEU A 115 -6.71 -14.47 -10.04
CA LEU A 115 -7.35 -15.75 -9.68
C LEU A 115 -8.30 -16.23 -10.79
N HIS A 116 -9.07 -15.31 -11.36
CA HIS A 116 -10.01 -15.56 -12.45
C HIS A 116 -9.69 -14.66 -13.65
N PRO A 117 -8.64 -14.99 -14.43
CA PRO A 117 -8.24 -14.18 -15.58
C PRO A 117 -9.30 -14.23 -16.69
N PRO A 118 -9.76 -13.07 -17.19
CA PRO A 118 -10.79 -13.01 -18.23
C PRO A 118 -10.28 -13.39 -19.63
N VAL A 119 -8.96 -13.46 -19.83
CA VAL A 119 -8.35 -13.79 -21.13
C VAL A 119 -7.74 -15.19 -21.08
N ASP A 120 -8.36 -16.13 -21.80
CA ASP A 120 -7.78 -17.45 -22.07
C ASP A 120 -6.71 -17.32 -23.16
N SER A 121 -5.50 -17.77 -22.84
CA SER A 121 -4.29 -17.48 -23.59
C SER A 121 -3.53 -18.75 -23.98
N LYS A 122 -2.85 -18.71 -25.17
CA LYS A 122 -1.93 -19.74 -25.65
C LYS A 122 -0.64 -19.11 -26.14
N GLY A 123 0.49 -19.66 -25.73
CA GLY A 123 1.82 -19.14 -26.01
C GLY A 123 2.49 -18.58 -24.74
N ASN A 124 3.63 -17.93 -24.91
CA ASN A 124 4.38 -17.36 -23.80
C ASN A 124 3.87 -15.95 -23.45
N PHE A 125 3.22 -15.83 -22.32
CA PHE A 125 2.75 -14.57 -21.74
C PHE A 125 3.61 -14.08 -20.56
N GLY A 126 4.79 -14.67 -20.35
CA GLY A 126 5.59 -14.39 -19.16
C GLY A 126 4.97 -14.96 -17.89
N LYS A 127 5.49 -14.54 -16.75
CA LYS A 127 4.98 -14.92 -15.42
C LYS A 127 5.01 -13.75 -14.46
N VAL A 128 3.95 -13.57 -13.67
CA VAL A 128 3.83 -12.46 -12.69
C VAL A 128 4.92 -12.50 -11.61
N TYR A 129 5.39 -13.69 -11.27
CA TYR A 129 6.40 -13.92 -10.25
C TYR A 129 7.86 -13.81 -10.76
N SER A 130 8.06 -13.51 -12.05
CA SER A 130 9.40 -13.35 -12.63
C SER A 130 9.49 -12.09 -13.49
N ARG A 131 10.55 -11.32 -13.25
CA ARG A 131 10.93 -10.14 -14.04
C ARG A 131 11.56 -10.54 -15.38
N ASP A 132 12.30 -11.64 -15.38
CA ASP A 132 13.15 -12.06 -16.50
C ASP A 132 12.39 -12.96 -17.50
N MET A 133 11.27 -13.56 -17.08
CA MET A 133 10.39 -14.31 -17.96
C MET A 133 9.47 -13.35 -18.75
N ALA A 134 10.03 -12.69 -19.77
CA ALA A 134 9.29 -11.77 -20.62
C ALA A 134 8.27 -12.51 -21.52
N TYR A 135 7.18 -11.84 -21.84
CA TYR A 135 6.19 -12.34 -22.80
C TYR A 135 6.66 -12.23 -24.25
N ALA A 136 6.19 -13.14 -25.09
CA ALA A 136 6.47 -13.10 -26.53
C ALA A 136 5.68 -11.98 -27.22
N ALA A 137 6.15 -11.52 -28.38
CA ALA A 137 5.44 -10.53 -29.19
C ALA A 137 4.03 -11.01 -29.57
N SER A 138 3.08 -10.07 -29.67
CA SER A 138 1.65 -10.31 -29.89
C SER A 138 1.31 -11.14 -31.14
N ARG A 139 2.20 -11.14 -32.14
CA ARG A 139 2.06 -11.96 -33.35
C ARG A 139 2.27 -13.46 -33.12
N TYR A 140 2.92 -13.87 -32.02
CA TYR A 140 3.17 -15.28 -31.69
C TYR A 140 2.15 -15.87 -30.71
N THR A 141 1.45 -15.03 -29.95
CA THR A 141 0.49 -15.45 -28.94
C THR A 141 -0.95 -15.47 -29.47
N GLU A 142 -1.80 -16.25 -28.84
CA GLU A 142 -3.21 -16.39 -29.22
C GLU A 142 -4.09 -16.24 -27.98
N VAL A 143 -5.27 -15.62 -28.18
CA VAL A 143 -6.21 -15.31 -27.10
C VAL A 143 -7.66 -15.52 -27.50
N LYS A 144 -8.49 -15.74 -26.51
CA LYS A 144 -9.95 -15.63 -26.54
C LYS A 144 -10.45 -15.20 -25.16
N LEU A 145 -11.73 -14.92 -25.02
CA LEU A 145 -12.33 -14.71 -23.70
C LEU A 145 -12.44 -16.05 -22.94
N ASP A 146 -12.16 -16.02 -21.64
CA ASP A 146 -12.40 -17.16 -20.75
C ASP A 146 -13.91 -17.31 -20.45
N GLY A 147 -14.33 -18.50 -20.02
CA GLY A 147 -15.73 -18.78 -19.69
C GLY A 147 -16.31 -17.89 -18.57
N VAL A 148 -15.48 -17.36 -17.69
CA VAL A 148 -15.91 -16.41 -16.66
C VAL A 148 -16.47 -15.11 -17.24
N CYS A 149 -16.11 -14.78 -18.47
CA CYS A 149 -16.62 -13.60 -19.18
C CYS A 149 -18.11 -13.66 -19.49
N GLU A 150 -18.74 -14.83 -19.50
CA GLU A 150 -20.20 -14.93 -19.57
C GLU A 150 -20.86 -14.16 -18.43
N GLU A 151 -20.21 -14.16 -17.26
CA GLU A 151 -20.68 -13.47 -16.07
C GLU A 151 -20.32 -11.97 -16.05
N LEU A 152 -19.33 -11.56 -16.84
CA LEU A 152 -18.95 -10.16 -16.99
C LEU A 152 -19.85 -9.42 -18.01
N PHE A 153 -20.33 -10.13 -19.04
CA PHE A 153 -21.12 -9.58 -20.15
C PHE A 153 -22.60 -9.98 -20.11
N ARG A 154 -23.06 -10.56 -19.00
CA ARG A 154 -24.45 -11.05 -18.91
C ARG A 154 -25.46 -9.95 -19.23
N ASP A 155 -26.30 -10.22 -20.20
CA ASP A 155 -27.40 -9.33 -20.64
C ASP A 155 -26.93 -7.97 -21.21
N ILE A 156 -25.66 -7.78 -21.59
CA ILE A 156 -25.13 -6.48 -22.07
C ILE A 156 -25.93 -5.95 -23.27
N ASP A 157 -26.48 -6.84 -24.08
CA ASP A 157 -27.31 -6.49 -25.25
C ASP A 157 -28.76 -6.07 -24.88
N LYS A 158 -29.12 -6.09 -23.58
CA LYS A 158 -30.44 -5.73 -23.08
C LYS A 158 -30.47 -4.36 -22.40
N ASN A 159 -29.65 -3.44 -22.83
CA ASN A 159 -29.58 -2.09 -22.30
C ASN A 159 -29.40 -2.01 -20.76
N VAL A 160 -28.68 -2.97 -20.19
CA VAL A 160 -28.46 -3.07 -18.71
C VAL A 160 -27.44 -2.07 -18.19
N VAL A 161 -26.57 -1.54 -19.06
CA VAL A 161 -25.58 -0.51 -18.79
C VAL A 161 -25.67 0.60 -19.81
N ASP A 162 -25.12 1.77 -19.49
CA ASP A 162 -25.07 2.90 -20.40
C ASP A 162 -23.92 2.74 -21.40
N PHE A 163 -24.15 3.23 -22.61
CA PHE A 163 -23.17 3.29 -23.68
C PHE A 163 -22.87 4.75 -24.03
N VAL A 164 -21.60 5.02 -24.28
CA VAL A 164 -21.12 6.35 -24.68
C VAL A 164 -20.37 6.24 -26.01
N PRO A 165 -20.31 7.31 -26.81
CA PRO A 165 -19.46 7.34 -27.99
C PRO A 165 -17.99 7.14 -27.60
N ASN A 166 -17.24 6.44 -28.45
CA ASN A 166 -15.79 6.37 -28.33
C ASN A 166 -15.14 7.73 -28.65
N TYR A 167 -13.81 7.82 -28.58
CA TYR A 167 -13.05 9.07 -28.74
C TYR A 167 -13.29 9.82 -30.06
N ASP A 168 -13.67 9.13 -31.14
CA ASP A 168 -13.93 9.72 -32.47
C ASP A 168 -15.42 9.73 -32.87
N GLY A 169 -16.30 9.22 -31.99
CA GLY A 169 -17.74 9.16 -32.22
C GLY A 169 -18.20 8.12 -33.25
N THR A 170 -17.30 7.27 -33.76
CA THR A 170 -17.64 6.25 -34.78
C THR A 170 -18.22 4.96 -34.21
N LEU A 171 -17.92 4.67 -32.94
CA LEU A 171 -18.37 3.48 -32.22
C LEU A 171 -18.94 3.86 -30.85
N THR A 172 -19.61 2.90 -30.22
CA THR A 172 -20.05 3.04 -28.84
C THR A 172 -19.37 2.03 -27.95
N GLU A 173 -19.13 2.41 -26.70
CA GLU A 173 -18.52 1.57 -25.66
C GLU A 173 -19.33 1.60 -24.37
N PRO A 174 -19.37 0.50 -23.60
CA PRO A 174 -20.08 0.47 -22.33
C PRO A 174 -19.31 1.27 -21.27
N VAL A 175 -20.05 2.05 -20.47
CA VAL A 175 -19.47 2.77 -19.34
C VAL A 175 -18.96 1.80 -18.28
N LEU A 176 -19.75 0.74 -17.98
CA LEU A 176 -19.42 -0.34 -17.04
C LEU A 176 -19.78 -1.69 -17.65
N LEU A 177 -19.17 -2.78 -17.17
CA LEU A 177 -19.57 -4.13 -17.52
C LEU A 177 -20.57 -4.69 -16.50
N PRO A 178 -21.67 -5.35 -16.94
CA PRO A 178 -22.76 -5.82 -16.08
C PRO A 178 -22.39 -7.09 -15.29
N THR A 179 -21.34 -7.01 -14.46
CA THR A 179 -20.81 -8.16 -13.72
C THR A 179 -21.85 -8.77 -12.78
N THR A 180 -21.98 -10.10 -12.80
CA THR A 180 -22.94 -10.83 -11.95
C THR A 180 -22.42 -11.16 -10.56
N TYR A 181 -21.15 -10.83 -10.29
CA TYR A 181 -20.48 -10.98 -9.00
C TYR A 181 -19.59 -9.74 -8.73
N PRO A 182 -19.24 -9.45 -7.47
CA PRO A 182 -18.40 -8.30 -7.11
C PRO A 182 -16.95 -8.45 -7.58
N ASN A 183 -16.72 -8.31 -8.89
CA ASN A 183 -15.40 -8.50 -9.49
C ASN A 183 -14.34 -7.56 -8.95
N ILE A 184 -14.74 -6.38 -8.48
CA ILE A 184 -13.85 -5.41 -7.81
C ILE A 184 -13.14 -6.00 -6.58
N LEU A 185 -13.71 -6.97 -5.89
CA LEU A 185 -13.10 -7.68 -4.78
C LEU A 185 -12.38 -8.97 -5.19
N VAL A 186 -12.72 -9.54 -6.35
CA VAL A 186 -12.09 -10.78 -6.84
C VAL A 186 -10.77 -10.49 -7.57
N SER A 187 -10.74 -9.43 -8.37
CA SER A 187 -9.61 -9.08 -9.21
C SER A 187 -8.69 -8.07 -8.53
N ALA A 188 -7.49 -8.50 -8.13
CA ALA A 188 -6.47 -7.59 -7.60
C ALA A 188 -6.17 -6.45 -8.59
N ASN A 189 -6.16 -5.22 -8.09
CA ASN A 189 -5.94 -4.04 -8.91
C ASN A 189 -5.05 -3.02 -8.18
N MET A 190 -4.02 -2.55 -8.88
CA MET A 190 -3.15 -1.49 -8.41
C MET A 190 -3.17 -0.34 -9.40
N GLY A 191 -3.35 0.88 -8.93
CA GLY A 191 -3.34 2.08 -9.74
C GLY A 191 -2.66 3.24 -9.04
N ILE A 192 -1.83 3.97 -9.78
CA ILE A 192 -1.16 5.17 -9.30
C ILE A 192 -1.69 6.34 -10.11
N ALA A 193 -2.40 7.24 -9.44
CA ALA A 193 -2.94 8.46 -10.01
C ALA A 193 -2.18 9.68 -9.47
N VAL A 194 -2.63 10.86 -9.85
CA VAL A 194 -2.09 12.12 -9.34
C VAL A 194 -2.72 12.41 -7.97
N GLY A 195 -1.90 12.49 -6.94
CA GLY A 195 -2.35 12.79 -5.57
C GLY A 195 -3.08 11.65 -4.86
N MET A 196 -3.29 10.50 -5.50
CA MET A 196 -3.93 9.34 -4.89
C MET A 196 -3.51 8.03 -5.57
N ALA A 197 -3.70 6.93 -4.86
CA ALA A 197 -3.44 5.59 -5.37
C ALA A 197 -4.59 4.65 -5.00
N SER A 198 -4.67 3.53 -5.70
CA SER A 198 -5.53 2.40 -5.39
C SER A 198 -4.68 1.14 -5.30
N ASN A 199 -4.89 0.33 -4.28
CA ASN A 199 -4.27 -0.97 -4.14
C ASN A 199 -5.27 -1.94 -3.52
N LEU A 200 -5.97 -2.67 -4.38
CA LEU A 200 -6.94 -3.68 -4.00
C LEU A 200 -6.29 -5.06 -4.06
N CYS A 201 -6.35 -5.79 -2.97
CA CYS A 201 -6.04 -7.22 -2.98
C CYS A 201 -7.21 -8.02 -3.58
N GLY A 202 -6.92 -9.17 -4.16
CA GLY A 202 -7.93 -10.11 -4.59
C GLY A 202 -8.44 -10.95 -3.42
N PHE A 203 -9.69 -11.42 -3.55
CA PHE A 203 -10.29 -12.38 -2.64
C PHE A 203 -10.81 -13.59 -3.42
N ASN A 204 -10.98 -14.69 -2.72
CA ASN A 204 -11.55 -15.90 -3.32
C ASN A 204 -12.97 -15.67 -3.82
N LEU A 205 -13.27 -16.05 -5.06
CA LEU A 205 -14.58 -15.82 -5.69
C LEU A 205 -15.75 -16.46 -4.92
N GLU A 206 -15.54 -17.66 -4.41
CA GLU A 206 -16.56 -18.38 -3.64
C GLU A 206 -16.88 -17.66 -2.33
N GLU A 207 -15.82 -17.19 -1.62
CA GLU A 207 -15.96 -16.43 -0.38
C GLU A 207 -16.62 -15.06 -0.64
N VAL A 208 -16.25 -14.35 -1.72
CA VAL A 208 -16.87 -13.07 -2.11
C VAL A 208 -18.36 -13.24 -2.43
N CYS A 209 -18.73 -14.26 -3.20
CA CYS A 209 -20.15 -14.55 -3.47
C CYS A 209 -20.91 -14.88 -2.19
N THR A 210 -20.30 -15.66 -1.28
CA THR A 210 -20.92 -16.03 0.00
C THR A 210 -21.09 -14.81 0.90
N ALA A 211 -20.09 -13.93 0.97
CA ALA A 211 -20.14 -12.68 1.72
C ALA A 211 -21.20 -11.71 1.17
N ALA A 212 -21.28 -11.57 -0.16
CA ALA A 212 -22.31 -10.78 -0.81
C ALA A 212 -23.73 -11.29 -0.49
N ILE A 213 -23.94 -12.61 -0.55
CA ILE A 213 -25.23 -13.24 -0.19
C ILE A 213 -25.56 -12.99 1.30
N ALA A 214 -24.58 -13.15 2.19
CA ALA A 214 -24.76 -12.89 3.62
C ALA A 214 -25.16 -11.42 3.87
N ARG A 215 -24.46 -10.48 3.23
CA ARG A 215 -24.71 -9.03 3.35
C ARG A 215 -26.08 -8.61 2.80
N ILE A 216 -26.52 -9.20 1.66
CA ILE A 216 -27.87 -8.95 1.09
C ILE A 216 -28.96 -9.46 2.02
N LYS A 217 -28.75 -10.59 2.71
CA LYS A 217 -29.70 -11.15 3.68
C LYS A 217 -29.71 -10.41 5.00
N ASN A 218 -28.56 -10.04 5.49
CA ASN A 218 -28.38 -9.31 6.75
C ASN A 218 -27.30 -8.21 6.59
N PRO A 219 -27.68 -6.94 6.55
CA PRO A 219 -26.74 -5.81 6.44
C PRO A 219 -25.71 -5.72 7.56
N GLU A 220 -25.96 -6.32 8.73
CA GLU A 220 -25.07 -6.32 9.90
C GLU A 220 -24.25 -7.62 10.02
N ALA A 221 -24.22 -8.48 8.98
CA ALA A 221 -23.46 -9.72 9.02
C ALA A 221 -21.95 -9.44 9.18
N ASP A 222 -21.29 -10.19 10.08
CA ASP A 222 -19.82 -10.16 10.16
C ASP A 222 -19.23 -10.79 8.90
N LEU A 223 -18.54 -9.96 8.11
CA LEU A 223 -17.97 -10.39 6.84
C LEU A 223 -16.79 -11.33 7.04
N LEU A 224 -16.09 -11.29 8.18
CA LEU A 224 -14.96 -12.19 8.46
C LEU A 224 -15.39 -13.66 8.63
N ASP A 225 -16.66 -13.92 8.92
CA ASP A 225 -17.19 -15.29 8.97
C ASP A 225 -17.24 -15.95 7.58
N THR A 226 -17.46 -15.16 6.54
CA THR A 226 -17.67 -15.62 5.17
C THR A 226 -16.53 -15.30 4.22
N LEU A 227 -15.87 -14.18 4.42
CA LEU A 227 -14.72 -13.71 3.65
C LEU A 227 -13.53 -13.61 4.61
N LYS A 228 -12.76 -14.69 4.73
CA LYS A 228 -11.78 -14.83 5.81
C LYS A 228 -10.56 -13.91 5.65
N ALA A 229 -9.99 -13.86 4.46
CA ALA A 229 -8.79 -13.07 4.16
C ALA A 229 -8.60 -12.93 2.65
N PRO A 230 -7.72 -12.03 2.18
CA PRO A 230 -7.27 -11.97 0.79
C PRO A 230 -6.74 -13.31 0.27
N ASP A 231 -6.88 -13.54 -1.02
CA ASP A 231 -6.39 -14.71 -1.74
C ASP A 231 -5.59 -14.27 -2.97
N PHE A 232 -4.44 -14.89 -3.22
CA PHE A 232 -3.52 -14.48 -4.28
C PHE A 232 -3.26 -15.61 -5.28
N PRO A 233 -3.11 -15.29 -6.57
CA PRO A 233 -2.82 -16.29 -7.61
C PRO A 233 -1.45 -16.96 -7.44
N THR A 234 -0.50 -16.32 -6.76
CA THR A 234 0.82 -16.86 -6.43
C THR A 234 0.82 -17.80 -5.20
N GLY A 235 -0.33 -17.90 -4.48
CA GLY A 235 -0.41 -18.67 -3.25
C GLY A 235 0.24 -17.97 -2.07
N GLY A 236 1.12 -18.69 -1.37
CA GLY A 236 1.78 -18.21 -0.15
C GLY A 236 0.96 -18.41 1.11
N GLN A 237 1.45 -17.86 2.22
CA GLN A 237 0.84 -17.92 3.55
C GLN A 237 0.56 -16.51 4.06
N LEU A 238 -0.70 -16.20 4.35
CA LEU A 238 -1.10 -14.93 4.94
C LEU A 238 -1.06 -15.03 6.46
N LEU A 239 -0.32 -14.14 7.11
CA LEU A 239 -0.29 -14.02 8.56
C LEU A 239 -1.54 -13.27 9.01
N PHE A 240 -2.46 -13.98 9.67
CA PHE A 240 -3.77 -13.45 10.01
C PHE A 240 -3.74 -12.74 11.36
N ASP A 241 -3.99 -11.44 11.33
CA ASP A 241 -4.30 -10.62 12.50
C ASP A 241 -5.75 -10.13 12.37
N ARG A 242 -6.62 -10.54 13.32
CA ARG A 242 -8.05 -10.22 13.28
C ARG A 242 -8.31 -8.72 13.33
N LYS A 243 -7.55 -7.97 14.15
CA LYS A 243 -7.74 -6.51 14.33
C LYS A 243 -7.36 -5.74 13.07
N GLU A 244 -6.26 -6.13 12.43
CA GLU A 244 -5.84 -5.57 11.15
C GLU A 244 -6.87 -5.86 10.05
N MET A 245 -7.37 -7.10 9.95
CA MET A 245 -8.40 -7.47 8.97
C MET A 245 -9.72 -6.71 9.21
N GLU A 246 -10.19 -6.60 10.45
CA GLU A 246 -11.37 -5.81 10.79
C GLU A 246 -11.19 -4.34 10.39
N THR A 247 -10.00 -3.78 10.59
CA THR A 247 -9.66 -2.41 10.16
C THR A 247 -9.72 -2.26 8.64
N ILE A 248 -9.10 -3.18 7.88
CA ILE A 248 -9.15 -3.19 6.42
C ILE A 248 -10.60 -3.32 5.93
N TYR A 249 -11.37 -4.24 6.48
CA TYR A 249 -12.76 -4.48 6.07
C TYR A 249 -13.68 -3.30 6.35
N ARG A 250 -13.43 -2.57 7.43
CA ARG A 250 -14.20 -1.36 7.79
C ARG A 250 -13.77 -0.12 7.01
N THR A 251 -12.46 0.09 6.82
CA THR A 251 -11.92 1.37 6.32
C THR A 251 -11.39 1.31 4.89
N GLY A 252 -11.11 0.12 4.36
CA GLY A 252 -10.40 -0.06 3.09
C GLY A 252 -8.90 0.25 3.17
N ARG A 253 -8.34 0.46 4.37
CA ARG A 253 -6.94 0.77 4.62
C ARG A 253 -6.37 -0.11 5.72
N GLY A 254 -5.10 -0.44 5.59
CA GLY A 254 -4.35 -1.27 6.53
C GLY A 254 -3.30 -2.09 5.79
N SER A 255 -2.62 -2.97 6.49
CA SER A 255 -1.63 -3.84 5.87
C SER A 255 -1.64 -5.21 6.55
N PHE A 256 -1.27 -6.23 5.80
CA PHE A 256 -1.07 -7.58 6.31
C PHE A 256 0.19 -8.17 5.67
N LYS A 257 0.74 -9.21 6.28
CA LYS A 257 1.94 -9.87 5.79
C LYS A 257 1.61 -11.14 5.04
N VAL A 258 2.34 -11.37 3.96
CA VAL A 258 2.31 -12.62 3.19
C VAL A 258 3.70 -13.22 3.19
N ARG A 259 3.77 -14.52 3.37
CA ARG A 259 5.01 -15.31 3.49
C ARG A 259 5.07 -16.34 2.37
N ALA A 260 6.28 -16.65 1.91
CA ALA A 260 6.55 -17.72 0.96
C ALA A 260 6.25 -19.10 1.56
N LYS A 261 5.84 -20.06 0.72
CA LYS A 261 5.79 -21.47 1.09
C LYS A 261 7.08 -22.19 0.67
N TRP A 262 7.55 -23.03 1.54
CA TRP A 262 8.78 -23.77 1.36
C TRP A 262 8.70 -25.16 1.96
N ARG A 263 9.64 -26.01 1.56
CA ARG A 263 9.84 -27.33 2.12
C ARG A 263 11.32 -27.67 2.20
N TYR A 264 11.70 -28.47 3.17
CA TYR A 264 13.05 -29.01 3.29
C TYR A 264 13.15 -30.38 2.64
N VAL A 265 14.04 -30.53 1.66
CA VAL A 265 14.35 -31.77 0.96
C VAL A 265 15.57 -32.40 1.64
N LYS A 266 15.30 -33.25 2.64
CA LYS A 266 16.33 -33.82 3.52
C LYS A 266 17.43 -34.59 2.78
N GLY A 267 17.07 -35.30 1.69
CA GLY A 267 18.04 -36.11 0.91
C GLY A 267 19.09 -35.27 0.18
N GLU A 268 18.76 -34.04 -0.17
CA GLU A 268 19.63 -33.12 -0.93
C GLU A 268 20.17 -31.97 -0.07
N ASN A 269 19.77 -31.92 1.21
CA ASN A 269 20.08 -30.81 2.12
C ASN A 269 19.72 -29.43 1.55
N LEU A 270 18.51 -29.34 0.98
CA LEU A 270 18.03 -28.26 0.15
C LEU A 270 16.72 -27.69 0.72
N ILE A 271 16.58 -26.37 0.75
CA ILE A 271 15.29 -25.70 0.90
C ILE A 271 14.74 -25.38 -0.50
N GLU A 272 13.52 -25.84 -0.76
CA GLU A 272 12.78 -25.56 -1.97
C GLU A 272 11.64 -24.59 -1.65
N ILE A 273 11.65 -23.40 -2.29
CA ILE A 273 10.57 -22.40 -2.22
C ILE A 273 9.73 -22.55 -3.48
N TYR A 274 8.43 -22.82 -3.32
CA TYR A 274 7.51 -23.11 -4.45
C TYR A 274 6.34 -22.15 -4.57
N GLU A 275 6.11 -21.28 -3.58
CA GLU A 275 5.16 -20.16 -3.65
C GLU A 275 5.79 -18.93 -2.98
N ILE A 276 5.63 -17.74 -3.58
CA ILE A 276 6.19 -16.48 -3.08
C ILE A 276 5.09 -15.43 -2.92
N PRO A 277 5.31 -14.40 -2.08
CA PRO A 277 4.37 -13.29 -1.95
C PRO A 277 4.06 -12.64 -3.30
N TYR A 278 2.81 -12.24 -3.50
CA TYR A 278 2.34 -11.58 -4.72
C TYR A 278 3.03 -10.22 -5.00
N THR A 279 3.65 -9.63 -3.97
CA THR A 279 4.33 -8.33 -4.02
C THR A 279 5.74 -8.36 -4.56
N THR A 280 6.32 -9.56 -4.79
CA THR A 280 7.73 -9.73 -5.15
C THR A 280 7.92 -10.68 -6.34
N THR A 281 9.16 -10.78 -6.81
CA THR A 281 9.58 -11.70 -7.89
C THR A 281 10.72 -12.60 -7.41
N ALA A 282 10.91 -13.71 -8.11
CA ALA A 282 11.99 -14.68 -7.86
C ALA A 282 13.36 -13.99 -7.85
N GLU A 283 13.62 -13.16 -8.85
CA GLU A 283 14.90 -12.46 -9.01
C GLU A 283 15.13 -11.46 -7.88
N ALA A 284 14.11 -10.74 -7.42
CA ALA A 284 14.24 -9.80 -6.31
C ALA A 284 14.61 -10.52 -5.00
N ILE A 285 14.12 -11.73 -4.80
CA ILE A 285 14.48 -12.58 -3.66
C ILE A 285 15.94 -13.04 -3.79
N ILE A 286 16.32 -13.55 -4.96
CA ILE A 286 17.70 -14.03 -5.25
C ILE A 286 18.69 -12.89 -5.07
N ASP A 287 18.42 -11.73 -5.65
CA ASP A 287 19.28 -10.53 -5.55
C ASP A 287 19.49 -10.14 -4.07
N LYS A 288 18.40 -10.16 -3.27
CA LYS A 288 18.47 -9.80 -1.85
C LYS A 288 19.22 -10.82 -1.02
N VAL A 289 19.03 -12.12 -1.27
CA VAL A 289 19.81 -13.19 -0.60
C VAL A 289 21.28 -13.07 -0.95
N ALA A 290 21.62 -12.84 -2.22
CA ALA A 290 23.00 -12.65 -2.65
C ALA A 290 23.68 -11.44 -1.98
N GLU A 291 22.94 -10.33 -1.82
CA GLU A 291 23.41 -9.15 -1.07
C GLU A 291 23.74 -9.51 0.38
N LEU A 292 22.85 -10.26 1.07
CA LEU A 292 23.03 -10.67 2.46
C LEU A 292 24.22 -11.64 2.64
N ILE A 293 24.46 -12.53 1.67
CA ILE A 293 25.62 -13.43 1.66
C ILE A 293 26.90 -12.62 1.48
N LYS A 294 26.95 -11.68 0.52
CA LYS A 294 28.11 -10.80 0.29
C LYS A 294 28.42 -9.92 1.50
N ALA A 295 27.37 -9.46 2.20
CA ALA A 295 27.51 -8.69 3.44
C ALA A 295 27.91 -9.54 4.66
N GLY A 296 28.03 -10.86 4.51
CA GLY A 296 28.40 -11.80 5.60
C GLY A 296 27.30 -11.99 6.65
N LYS A 297 26.07 -11.50 6.41
CA LYS A 297 24.93 -11.62 7.33
C LYS A 297 24.30 -13.03 7.32
N ILE A 298 24.41 -13.72 6.19
CA ILE A 298 23.97 -15.11 6.01
C ILE A 298 25.19 -15.91 5.54
N ARG A 299 25.56 -16.94 6.33
CA ARG A 299 26.71 -17.82 6.05
C ARG A 299 26.32 -19.26 5.83
N GLU A 300 25.08 -19.59 6.10
CA GLU A 300 24.49 -20.94 6.12
C GLU A 300 24.21 -21.47 4.70
N ILE A 301 24.06 -20.59 3.73
CA ILE A 301 23.77 -20.92 2.33
C ILE A 301 25.06 -21.22 1.59
N SER A 302 25.08 -22.31 0.81
CA SER A 302 26.20 -22.63 -0.11
C SER A 302 25.91 -22.18 -1.53
N ASP A 303 24.69 -22.34 -2.02
CA ASP A 303 24.24 -21.90 -3.36
C ASP A 303 22.74 -21.59 -3.38
N MET A 304 22.31 -20.78 -4.35
CA MET A 304 20.90 -20.50 -4.61
C MET A 304 20.66 -20.45 -6.12
N ARG A 305 19.65 -21.22 -6.59
CA ARG A 305 19.33 -21.35 -8.01
C ARG A 305 17.84 -21.17 -8.25
N ASP A 306 17.50 -20.62 -9.42
CA ASP A 306 16.15 -20.67 -9.96
C ASP A 306 16.00 -21.93 -10.83
N GLU A 307 15.19 -22.86 -10.37
CA GLU A 307 14.86 -24.11 -11.05
C GLU A 307 13.39 -24.12 -11.55
N THR A 308 12.82 -22.93 -11.72
CA THR A 308 11.45 -22.74 -12.23
C THR A 308 11.28 -23.35 -13.60
N ASP A 309 10.28 -24.21 -13.75
CA ASP A 309 9.96 -24.89 -14.99
C ASP A 309 8.45 -24.83 -15.33
N LEU A 310 7.97 -25.70 -16.22
CA LEU A 310 6.57 -25.77 -16.60
C LEU A 310 5.65 -26.24 -15.47
N SER A 311 6.17 -26.90 -14.44
CA SER A 311 5.41 -27.36 -13.26
C SER A 311 5.15 -26.22 -12.25
N GLY A 312 5.93 -25.16 -12.30
CA GLY A 312 5.75 -23.98 -11.47
C GLY A 312 7.05 -23.35 -10.96
N LEU A 313 6.90 -22.38 -10.03
CA LEU A 313 8.03 -21.72 -9.36
C LEU A 313 8.79 -22.73 -8.50
N LYS A 314 10.11 -22.69 -8.60
CA LYS A 314 11.02 -23.46 -7.75
C LYS A 314 12.34 -22.70 -7.55
N LEU A 315 12.53 -22.13 -6.35
CA LEU A 315 13.81 -21.58 -5.93
C LEU A 315 14.48 -22.59 -5.00
N ALA A 316 15.66 -23.04 -5.36
CA ALA A 316 16.44 -24.02 -4.63
C ALA A 316 17.56 -23.32 -3.85
N ILE A 317 17.63 -23.56 -2.53
CA ILE A 317 18.66 -23.03 -1.63
C ILE A 317 19.42 -24.20 -1.02
N ASP A 318 20.67 -24.40 -1.46
CA ASP A 318 21.57 -25.42 -0.93
C ASP A 318 22.14 -24.99 0.41
N LEU A 319 22.03 -25.84 1.41
CA LEU A 319 22.49 -25.57 2.77
C LEU A 319 23.89 -26.11 3.02
N LYS A 320 24.67 -25.40 3.85
CA LYS A 320 25.90 -25.97 4.42
C LYS A 320 25.57 -27.04 5.45
N ARG A 321 26.48 -27.98 5.63
CA ARG A 321 26.31 -29.08 6.63
C ARG A 321 26.09 -28.51 8.02
N GLY A 322 25.10 -29.03 8.74
CA GLY A 322 24.76 -28.62 10.10
C GLY A 322 23.88 -27.38 10.21
N THR A 323 23.40 -26.83 9.09
CA THR A 323 22.44 -25.73 9.09
C THR A 323 21.05 -26.24 9.47
N ASP A 324 20.41 -25.54 10.38
CA ASP A 324 18.99 -25.71 10.73
C ASP A 324 18.12 -24.97 9.71
N PRO A 325 17.30 -25.66 8.89
CA PRO A 325 16.49 -25.03 7.86
C PRO A 325 15.46 -24.05 8.39
N ASP A 326 14.82 -24.37 9.54
CA ASP A 326 13.77 -23.54 10.12
C ASP A 326 14.33 -22.20 10.63
N LYS A 327 15.47 -22.25 11.34
CA LYS A 327 16.17 -21.04 11.80
C LYS A 327 16.65 -20.17 10.64
N LEU A 328 17.17 -20.78 9.57
CA LEU A 328 17.56 -20.03 8.38
C LEU A 328 16.38 -19.36 7.72
N MET A 329 15.26 -20.08 7.55
CA MET A 329 14.05 -19.52 6.96
C MET A 329 13.48 -18.36 7.79
N GLN A 330 13.54 -18.42 9.11
CA GLN A 330 13.16 -17.29 9.98
C GLN A 330 14.03 -16.05 9.73
N LYS A 331 15.35 -16.22 9.57
CA LYS A 331 16.26 -15.13 9.20
C LYS A 331 15.92 -14.55 7.82
N LEU A 332 15.66 -15.41 6.84
CA LEU A 332 15.28 -15.02 5.48
C LEU A 332 13.95 -14.27 5.45
N PHE A 333 12.94 -14.71 6.19
CA PHE A 333 11.66 -14.00 6.32
C PHE A 333 11.80 -12.59 6.90
N LYS A 334 12.74 -12.37 7.82
CA LYS A 334 12.98 -11.04 8.39
C LYS A 334 13.77 -10.10 7.48
N ALA A 335 14.65 -10.66 6.64
CA ALA A 335 15.67 -9.89 5.91
C ALA A 335 15.42 -9.80 4.40
N THR A 336 14.48 -10.56 3.86
CA THR A 336 14.22 -10.67 2.40
C THR A 336 12.73 -10.57 2.10
N PRO A 337 12.35 -10.34 0.82
CA PRO A 337 10.96 -10.33 0.37
C PRO A 337 10.25 -11.71 0.39
N LEU A 338 10.87 -12.76 0.95
CA LEU A 338 10.17 -14.02 1.24
C LEU A 338 9.04 -13.86 2.25
N GLN A 339 9.07 -12.80 3.05
CA GLN A 339 7.91 -12.27 3.76
C GLN A 339 7.81 -10.78 3.47
N ASP A 340 6.65 -10.36 2.99
CA ASP A 340 6.44 -8.97 2.61
C ASP A 340 5.06 -8.48 3.06
N SER A 341 4.89 -7.17 3.14
CA SER A 341 3.65 -6.52 3.57
C SER A 341 2.86 -6.06 2.35
N PHE A 342 1.58 -6.45 2.29
CA PHE A 342 0.63 -5.89 1.34
C PHE A 342 -0.12 -4.73 2.00
N ALA A 343 0.08 -3.51 1.48
CA ALA A 343 -0.62 -2.32 1.96
C ALA A 343 -1.92 -2.11 1.18
N CYS A 344 -3.07 -2.25 1.84
CA CYS A 344 -4.39 -2.03 1.27
C CYS A 344 -4.74 -0.54 1.19
N ASN A 345 -5.30 -0.14 0.05
CA ASN A 345 -5.93 1.16 -0.16
C ASN A 345 -7.07 0.97 -1.18
N PHE A 346 -8.26 0.65 -0.69
CA PHE A 346 -9.44 0.35 -1.51
C PHE A 346 -10.09 1.61 -2.03
N ASN A 347 -9.34 2.34 -2.84
CA ASN A 347 -9.80 3.54 -3.51
C ASN A 347 -10.42 3.15 -4.86
N ILE A 348 -11.72 3.37 -5.01
CA ILE A 348 -12.51 3.01 -6.20
C ILE A 348 -13.35 4.20 -6.66
N LEU A 349 -13.73 4.22 -7.92
CA LEU A 349 -14.67 5.21 -8.44
C LEU A 349 -16.11 4.74 -8.21
N ILE A 350 -16.89 5.60 -7.59
CA ILE A 350 -18.35 5.47 -7.49
C ILE A 350 -18.95 6.72 -8.11
N ASP A 351 -19.72 6.55 -9.19
CA ASP A 351 -20.31 7.63 -9.95
C ASP A 351 -19.27 8.70 -10.39
N GLY A 352 -18.10 8.23 -10.84
CA GLY A 352 -16.98 9.06 -11.30
C GLY A 352 -16.20 9.75 -10.17
N MET A 353 -16.51 9.50 -8.88
CA MET A 353 -15.79 10.10 -7.76
C MET A 353 -14.96 9.05 -7.01
N PRO A 354 -13.67 9.33 -6.74
CA PRO A 354 -12.83 8.41 -5.98
C PRO A 354 -13.24 8.39 -4.50
N LYS A 355 -13.46 7.19 -3.98
CA LYS A 355 -13.81 6.94 -2.57
C LYS A 355 -13.00 5.77 -2.03
N VAL A 356 -12.43 5.93 -0.83
CA VAL A 356 -11.82 4.82 -0.10
C VAL A 356 -12.92 4.16 0.73
N LEU A 357 -13.21 2.90 0.44
CA LEU A 357 -14.34 2.19 1.01
C LEU A 357 -13.90 0.86 1.64
N GLY A 358 -14.51 0.49 2.75
CA GLY A 358 -14.38 -0.84 3.32
C GLY A 358 -15.15 -1.88 2.50
N VAL A 359 -14.86 -3.16 2.74
CA VAL A 359 -15.43 -4.29 1.99
C VAL A 359 -16.96 -4.29 2.03
N GLY A 360 -17.56 -4.02 3.20
CA GLY A 360 -19.02 -3.97 3.35
C GLY A 360 -19.66 -2.89 2.47
N ALA A 361 -19.10 -1.68 2.47
CA ALA A 361 -19.59 -0.59 1.65
C ALA A 361 -19.42 -0.86 0.15
N ILE A 362 -18.32 -1.53 -0.26
CA ILE A 362 -18.13 -1.95 -1.65
C ILE A 362 -19.22 -2.95 -2.07
N LEU A 363 -19.53 -3.94 -1.22
CA LEU A 363 -20.60 -4.91 -1.47
C LEU A 363 -21.97 -4.25 -1.56
N ASP A 364 -22.26 -3.24 -0.73
CA ASP A 364 -23.51 -2.51 -0.75
C ASP A 364 -23.66 -1.69 -2.05
N HIS A 365 -22.60 -0.95 -2.46
CA HIS A 365 -22.60 -0.21 -3.72
C HIS A 365 -22.71 -1.14 -4.92
N TRP A 366 -22.00 -2.26 -4.93
CA TRP A 366 -22.12 -3.25 -6.01
C TRP A 366 -23.53 -3.85 -6.06
N THR A 367 -24.12 -4.19 -4.93
CA THR A 367 -25.47 -4.77 -4.86
C THR A 367 -26.52 -3.79 -5.40
N GLN A 368 -26.41 -2.50 -5.03
CA GLN A 368 -27.29 -1.44 -5.53
C GLN A 368 -27.16 -1.28 -7.04
N TRP A 369 -25.94 -1.21 -7.54
CA TRP A 369 -25.64 -1.11 -8.99
C TRP A 369 -26.14 -2.35 -9.74
N ARG A 370 -25.88 -3.57 -9.23
CA ARG A 370 -26.36 -4.82 -9.85
C ARG A 370 -27.88 -4.89 -9.87
N ALA A 371 -28.54 -4.42 -8.83
CA ALA A 371 -30.02 -4.35 -8.80
C ALA A 371 -30.56 -3.46 -9.94
N GLY A 372 -29.87 -2.37 -10.25
CA GLY A 372 -30.16 -1.55 -11.43
C GLY A 372 -30.04 -2.33 -12.74
N CYS A 373 -28.94 -3.08 -12.93
CA CYS A 373 -28.76 -3.91 -14.11
C CYS A 373 -29.86 -4.98 -14.25
N VAL A 374 -30.20 -5.68 -13.18
CA VAL A 374 -31.27 -6.71 -13.19
C VAL A 374 -32.63 -6.11 -13.50
N ARG A 375 -32.92 -4.93 -12.95
CA ARG A 375 -34.16 -4.20 -13.26
C ARG A 375 -34.22 -3.80 -14.73
N ARG A 376 -33.17 -3.18 -15.27
CA ARG A 376 -33.11 -2.78 -16.69
C ARG A 376 -33.22 -3.97 -17.64
N ALA A 377 -32.63 -5.13 -17.30
CA ALA A 377 -32.84 -6.36 -18.07
C ALA A 377 -34.31 -6.80 -18.09
N ALA A 378 -34.99 -6.73 -16.95
CA ALA A 378 -36.41 -7.06 -16.85
C ALA A 378 -37.29 -6.06 -17.61
N GLU A 379 -36.99 -4.76 -17.53
CA GLU A 379 -37.67 -3.69 -18.29
C GLU A 379 -37.52 -3.88 -19.80
N PHE A 380 -36.32 -4.22 -20.26
CA PHE A 380 -36.06 -4.53 -21.67
C PHE A 380 -36.88 -5.77 -22.15
N ASN A 381 -36.86 -6.85 -21.36
CA ASN A 381 -37.65 -8.04 -21.67
C ASN A 381 -39.15 -7.74 -21.63
N LEU A 382 -39.60 -6.90 -20.70
CA LEU A 382 -41.00 -6.44 -20.59
C LEU A 382 -41.42 -5.66 -21.84
N ALA A 383 -40.60 -4.70 -22.28
CA ALA A 383 -40.88 -3.93 -23.50
C ALA A 383 -41.01 -4.86 -24.73
N GLN A 384 -40.04 -5.76 -24.94
CA GLN A 384 -40.09 -6.70 -26.04
C GLN A 384 -41.35 -7.60 -26.02
N LYS A 385 -41.75 -8.05 -24.79
CA LYS A 385 -42.95 -8.88 -24.67
C LYS A 385 -44.22 -8.08 -24.91
N LYS A 386 -44.25 -6.81 -24.50
CA LYS A 386 -45.37 -5.87 -24.75
C LYS A 386 -45.49 -5.61 -26.26
N ASP A 387 -44.38 -5.32 -26.95
CA ASP A 387 -44.36 -5.10 -28.39
C ASP A 387 -44.89 -6.35 -29.13
N LYS A 388 -44.42 -7.55 -28.73
CA LYS A 388 -44.91 -8.80 -29.31
C LYS A 388 -46.37 -9.06 -29.01
N LEU A 389 -46.82 -8.80 -27.80
CA LEU A 389 -48.24 -8.91 -27.43
C LEU A 389 -49.11 -7.97 -28.25
N HIS A 390 -48.62 -6.74 -28.46
CA HIS A 390 -49.31 -5.73 -29.27
C HIS A 390 -49.54 -6.21 -30.71
N LEU A 391 -48.50 -6.78 -31.36
CA LEU A 391 -48.60 -7.37 -32.69
C LEU A 391 -49.58 -8.55 -32.73
N LEU A 392 -49.54 -9.41 -31.71
CA LEU A 392 -50.47 -10.58 -31.64
C LEU A 392 -51.91 -10.21 -31.41
N LYS A 393 -52.16 -9.08 -30.67
CA LYS A 393 -53.53 -8.54 -30.49
C LYS A 393 -54.09 -8.03 -31.83
N GLY A 394 -53.28 -7.35 -32.63
CA GLY A 394 -53.66 -6.94 -33.99
C GLY A 394 -53.98 -8.15 -34.86
N LEU A 395 -53.15 -9.18 -34.81
CA LEU A 395 -53.40 -10.45 -35.52
C LEU A 395 -54.70 -11.12 -35.07
N ALA A 396 -54.99 -11.16 -33.74
CA ALA A 396 -56.18 -11.74 -33.19
C ALA A 396 -57.47 -11.05 -33.72
N ALA A 397 -57.43 -9.70 -33.85
CA ALA A 397 -58.55 -8.93 -34.40
C ALA A 397 -58.90 -9.35 -35.85
N ILE A 398 -57.89 -9.64 -36.66
CA ILE A 398 -58.08 -10.14 -38.05
C ILE A 398 -58.51 -11.58 -38.11
N LEU A 399 -58.02 -12.41 -37.21
CA LEU A 399 -58.39 -13.84 -37.17
C LEU A 399 -59.88 -14.08 -36.83
N LEU A 400 -60.55 -13.06 -36.27
CA LEU A 400 -62.01 -13.09 -36.05
C LEU A 400 -62.80 -12.96 -37.38
N ASP A 401 -62.24 -12.29 -38.38
CA ASP A 401 -62.86 -12.11 -39.70
C ASP A 401 -61.80 -12.06 -40.81
N ILE A 402 -61.24 -13.24 -41.13
CA ILE A 402 -60.16 -13.41 -42.08
C ILE A 402 -60.64 -13.09 -43.51
N ASP A 403 -61.87 -13.44 -43.84
CA ASP A 403 -62.42 -13.22 -45.19
C ASP A 403 -62.50 -11.70 -45.49
N LYS A 404 -62.87 -10.88 -44.48
CA LYS A 404 -62.83 -9.43 -44.58
C LYS A 404 -61.42 -8.90 -44.80
N ALA A 405 -60.41 -9.43 -44.10
CA ALA A 405 -59.02 -8.99 -44.27
C ALA A 405 -58.53 -9.32 -45.69
N ILE A 406 -58.76 -10.53 -46.19
CA ILE A 406 -58.44 -10.94 -47.52
C ILE A 406 -59.14 -10.09 -48.58
N ALA A 407 -60.44 -9.77 -48.35
CA ALA A 407 -61.21 -8.92 -49.25
C ALA A 407 -60.65 -7.50 -49.31
N ILE A 408 -60.29 -6.91 -48.18
CA ILE A 408 -59.63 -5.60 -48.13
C ILE A 408 -58.32 -5.57 -48.91
N ILE A 409 -57.44 -6.53 -48.68
CA ILE A 409 -56.16 -6.61 -49.36
C ILE A 409 -56.33 -6.80 -50.86
N ARG A 410 -57.21 -7.71 -51.25
CA ARG A 410 -57.49 -8.03 -52.67
C ARG A 410 -58.12 -6.90 -53.45
N ASN A 411 -59.03 -6.13 -52.82
CA ASN A 411 -59.74 -5.04 -53.48
C ASN A 411 -59.01 -3.71 -53.44
N THR A 412 -57.89 -3.61 -52.78
CA THR A 412 -57.06 -2.41 -52.73
C THR A 412 -56.24 -2.26 -54.02
N GLU A 413 -56.41 -1.19 -54.76
CA GLU A 413 -55.74 -0.97 -56.05
C GLU A 413 -54.26 -0.57 -55.92
N LEU A 414 -53.92 0.17 -54.87
CA LEU A 414 -52.53 0.63 -54.62
C LEU A 414 -51.92 -0.06 -53.44
N ASP A 415 -50.72 -0.57 -53.58
CA ASP A 415 -49.98 -1.25 -52.51
C ASP A 415 -49.82 -0.34 -51.24
N SER A 416 -49.54 0.94 -51.46
CA SER A 416 -49.43 1.96 -50.40
C SER A 416 -50.72 2.18 -49.58
N MET A 417 -51.89 1.73 -50.07
CA MET A 417 -53.17 1.85 -49.39
C MET A 417 -53.59 0.58 -48.64
N VAL A 418 -52.87 -0.49 -48.75
CA VAL A 418 -53.21 -1.77 -48.08
C VAL A 418 -53.15 -1.59 -46.54
N VAL A 419 -52.11 -1.01 -46.04
CA VAL A 419 -51.96 -0.74 -44.60
C VAL A 419 -53.03 0.24 -44.06
N PRO A 420 -53.28 1.42 -44.68
CA PRO A 420 -54.35 2.30 -44.27
C PRO A 420 -55.76 1.64 -44.28
N ASN A 421 -56.05 0.86 -45.32
CA ASN A 421 -57.36 0.18 -45.43
C ASN A 421 -57.53 -0.93 -44.38
N LEU A 422 -56.46 -1.62 -43.98
CA LEU A 422 -56.51 -2.58 -42.87
C LEU A 422 -56.70 -1.87 -41.53
N MET A 423 -56.02 -0.71 -41.34
CA MET A 423 -56.22 0.11 -40.14
C MET A 423 -57.69 0.52 -39.98
N ASP A 424 -58.26 1.08 -41.01
CA ASP A 424 -59.66 1.53 -40.99
C ASP A 424 -60.68 0.35 -40.85
N GLY A 425 -60.40 -0.76 -41.51
CA GLY A 425 -61.28 -1.93 -41.53
C GLY A 425 -61.38 -2.66 -40.20
N PHE A 426 -60.30 -2.68 -39.40
CA PHE A 426 -60.16 -3.47 -38.16
C PHE A 426 -59.83 -2.63 -36.93
N GLY A 427 -59.65 -1.30 -37.07
CA GLY A 427 -59.28 -0.41 -35.95
C GLY A 427 -57.83 -0.71 -35.45
N LEU A 428 -56.93 -1.07 -36.37
CA LEU A 428 -55.52 -1.37 -36.07
C LEU A 428 -54.68 -0.09 -36.16
N ASP A 429 -53.61 -0.07 -35.40
CA ASP A 429 -52.57 0.90 -35.68
C ASP A 429 -51.63 0.45 -36.85
N GLN A 430 -50.76 1.37 -37.28
CA GLN A 430 -49.87 1.14 -38.42
C GLN A 430 -49.00 -0.08 -38.25
N ILE A 431 -48.37 -0.26 -37.06
CA ILE A 431 -47.42 -1.35 -36.77
C ILE A 431 -48.14 -2.71 -36.80
N GLN A 432 -49.35 -2.76 -36.26
CA GLN A 432 -50.21 -3.95 -36.29
C GLN A 432 -50.64 -4.29 -37.73
N ALA A 433 -51.08 -3.27 -38.48
CA ALA A 433 -51.53 -3.47 -39.87
C ALA A 433 -50.39 -3.89 -40.83
N GLU A 434 -49.19 -3.30 -40.67
CA GLU A 434 -47.99 -3.75 -41.41
C GLU A 434 -47.63 -5.20 -41.07
N TYR A 435 -47.58 -5.59 -39.78
CA TYR A 435 -47.34 -6.95 -39.34
C TYR A 435 -48.33 -7.96 -39.94
N VAL A 436 -49.57 -7.58 -40.03
CA VAL A 436 -50.65 -8.41 -40.60
C VAL A 436 -50.56 -8.51 -42.12
N ALA A 437 -50.26 -7.42 -42.83
CA ALA A 437 -50.09 -7.41 -44.27
C ALA A 437 -48.93 -8.36 -44.73
N ASP A 438 -47.87 -8.47 -43.89
CA ASP A 438 -46.72 -9.36 -44.15
C ASP A 438 -46.96 -10.82 -43.78
N ILE A 439 -48.13 -11.23 -43.31
CA ILE A 439 -48.39 -12.60 -42.94
C ILE A 439 -48.45 -13.51 -44.16
N ARG A 440 -47.69 -14.58 -44.12
CA ARG A 440 -47.73 -15.61 -45.15
C ARG A 440 -49.07 -16.35 -45.15
N LEU A 441 -49.72 -16.50 -46.28
CA LEU A 441 -51.02 -17.19 -46.44
C LEU A 441 -51.07 -18.57 -45.73
N ARG A 442 -49.98 -19.32 -45.72
CA ARG A 442 -49.90 -20.64 -45.04
C ARG A 442 -50.05 -20.52 -43.52
N ASN A 443 -49.87 -19.35 -42.95
CA ASN A 443 -49.98 -19.07 -41.50
C ASN A 443 -51.40 -18.66 -41.08
N ILE A 444 -52.37 -18.67 -41.98
CA ILE A 444 -53.78 -18.38 -41.72
C ILE A 444 -54.58 -19.68 -41.50
N ASN A 445 -53.96 -20.73 -40.98
CA ASN A 445 -54.63 -21.97 -40.69
C ASN A 445 -55.04 -22.06 -39.21
N LYS A 446 -55.99 -22.95 -38.92
CA LYS A 446 -56.60 -23.10 -37.57
C LYS A 446 -55.54 -23.46 -36.49
N GLU A 447 -54.56 -24.28 -36.84
CA GLU A 447 -53.48 -24.66 -35.92
C GLU A 447 -52.61 -23.47 -35.52
N TYR A 448 -52.23 -22.66 -36.50
CA TYR A 448 -51.44 -21.45 -36.28
C TYR A 448 -52.21 -20.44 -35.38
N ILE A 449 -53.52 -20.26 -35.61
CA ILE A 449 -54.38 -19.39 -34.82
C ILE A 449 -54.38 -19.84 -33.34
N LEU A 450 -54.70 -21.12 -33.08
CA LEU A 450 -54.76 -21.69 -31.74
C LEU A 450 -53.41 -21.55 -31.03
N LYS A 451 -52.29 -21.77 -31.73
CA LYS A 451 -50.97 -21.59 -31.18
C LYS A 451 -50.67 -20.13 -30.81
N ARG A 452 -51.11 -19.15 -31.61
CA ARG A 452 -50.93 -17.73 -31.32
C ARG A 452 -51.80 -17.24 -30.18
N THR A 453 -53.03 -17.75 -30.04
CA THR A 453 -53.90 -17.45 -28.89
C THR A 453 -53.26 -17.95 -27.59
N ALA A 454 -52.77 -19.18 -27.56
CA ALA A 454 -52.09 -19.71 -26.38
C ALA A 454 -50.78 -18.93 -26.05
N GLU A 455 -50.05 -18.49 -27.09
CA GLU A 455 -48.87 -17.62 -26.91
C GLU A 455 -49.24 -16.26 -26.35
N THR A 456 -50.39 -15.66 -26.71
CA THR A 456 -50.89 -14.41 -26.17
C THR A 456 -51.20 -14.52 -24.69
N GLU A 457 -51.90 -15.56 -24.25
CA GLU A 457 -52.19 -15.79 -22.82
C GLU A 457 -50.92 -15.98 -22.00
N GLN A 458 -49.91 -16.70 -22.53
CA GLN A 458 -48.64 -16.87 -21.86
C GLN A 458 -47.87 -15.56 -21.76
N LEU A 459 -47.87 -14.72 -22.83
CA LEU A 459 -47.26 -13.40 -22.81
C LEU A 459 -47.89 -12.46 -21.79
N GLU A 460 -49.23 -12.48 -21.67
CA GLU A 460 -49.93 -11.67 -20.67
C GLU A 460 -49.53 -12.05 -19.24
N LYS A 461 -49.40 -13.36 -18.95
CA LYS A 461 -48.89 -13.85 -17.65
C LYS A 461 -47.45 -13.44 -17.42
N ASP A 462 -46.61 -13.59 -18.43
CA ASP A 462 -45.17 -13.22 -18.34
C ASP A 462 -44.99 -11.71 -18.14
N ILE A 463 -45.83 -10.87 -18.79
CA ILE A 463 -45.83 -9.41 -18.64
C ILE A 463 -46.22 -9.05 -17.21
N ALA A 464 -47.31 -9.62 -16.70
CA ALA A 464 -47.77 -9.38 -15.33
C ALA A 464 -46.70 -9.80 -14.29
N ASP A 465 -45.99 -10.95 -14.52
CA ASP A 465 -44.94 -11.39 -13.64
C ASP A 465 -43.70 -10.47 -13.70
N LEU A 466 -43.31 -9.96 -14.89
CA LEU A 466 -42.24 -9.00 -15.03
C LEU A 466 -42.54 -7.64 -14.42
N GLU A 467 -43.79 -7.15 -14.57
CA GLU A 467 -44.23 -5.90 -13.91
C GLU A 467 -44.18 -6.03 -12.39
N ASP A 468 -44.66 -7.15 -11.84
CA ASP A 468 -44.53 -7.46 -10.42
C ASP A 468 -43.04 -7.59 -10.00
N PHE A 469 -42.20 -8.21 -10.82
CA PHE A 469 -40.78 -8.35 -10.54
C PHE A 469 -40.07 -7.01 -10.46
N ILE A 470 -40.29 -6.10 -11.40
CA ILE A 470 -39.65 -4.76 -11.46
C ILE A 470 -40.03 -3.90 -10.26
N THR A 471 -41.30 -4.00 -9.80
CA THR A 471 -41.81 -3.18 -8.71
C THR A 471 -41.42 -3.67 -7.32
N LYS A 472 -40.98 -4.94 -7.17
CA LYS A 472 -40.65 -5.55 -5.86
C LYS A 472 -39.14 -5.71 -5.64
N PRO A 473 -38.47 -4.85 -4.88
CA PRO A 473 -37.01 -4.96 -4.61
C PRO A 473 -36.59 -6.31 -4.01
N ALA A 474 -37.50 -6.95 -3.26
CA ALA A 474 -37.24 -8.27 -2.67
C ALA A 474 -37.05 -9.36 -3.72
N ARG A 475 -37.82 -9.31 -4.84
CA ARG A 475 -37.67 -10.25 -5.98
C ARG A 475 -36.32 -10.04 -6.70
N ILE A 476 -35.94 -8.77 -6.90
CA ILE A 476 -34.63 -8.41 -7.51
C ILE A 476 -33.48 -8.93 -6.64
N ARG A 477 -33.54 -8.71 -5.30
CA ARG A 477 -32.53 -9.26 -4.38
C ARG A 477 -32.45 -10.79 -4.44
N LYS A 478 -33.58 -11.47 -4.50
CA LYS A 478 -33.62 -12.94 -4.63
C LYS A 478 -32.99 -13.41 -5.93
N GLU A 479 -33.20 -12.70 -7.03
CA GLU A 479 -32.55 -13.02 -8.32
C GLU A 479 -31.04 -12.81 -8.26
N ILE A 480 -30.56 -11.72 -7.63
CA ILE A 480 -29.11 -11.49 -7.43
C ILE A 480 -28.50 -12.63 -6.60
N ILE A 481 -29.14 -13.06 -5.52
CA ILE A 481 -28.67 -14.21 -4.72
C ILE A 481 -28.59 -15.47 -5.59
N LYS A 482 -29.60 -15.75 -6.41
CA LYS A 482 -29.61 -16.90 -7.32
C LYS A 482 -28.46 -16.82 -8.33
N GLN A 483 -28.18 -15.63 -8.87
CA GLN A 483 -27.05 -15.42 -9.78
C GLN A 483 -25.70 -15.67 -9.08
N LEU A 484 -25.51 -15.15 -7.86
CA LEU A 484 -24.30 -15.37 -7.07
C LEU A 484 -24.09 -16.85 -6.73
N GLU A 485 -25.16 -17.59 -6.38
CA GLU A 485 -25.09 -19.03 -6.15
C GLU A 485 -24.70 -19.80 -7.43
N ALA A 486 -25.22 -19.40 -8.59
CA ALA A 486 -24.85 -19.98 -9.88
C ALA A 486 -23.38 -19.71 -10.23
N VAL A 487 -22.91 -18.48 -10.05
CA VAL A 487 -21.50 -18.10 -10.25
C VAL A 487 -20.60 -18.91 -9.33
N LYS A 488 -20.93 -18.98 -8.04
CA LYS A 488 -20.19 -19.77 -7.05
C LYS A 488 -20.06 -21.24 -7.48
N LYS A 489 -21.16 -21.86 -7.92
CA LYS A 489 -21.18 -23.26 -8.35
C LYS A 489 -20.38 -23.49 -9.64
N LYS A 490 -20.41 -22.53 -10.59
CA LYS A 490 -19.80 -22.69 -11.93
C LYS A 490 -18.31 -22.34 -11.93
N HIS A 491 -17.91 -21.29 -11.18
CA HIS A 491 -16.58 -20.68 -11.25
C HIS A 491 -15.84 -20.69 -9.90
N GLY A 492 -16.46 -21.15 -8.82
CA GLY A 492 -15.80 -21.25 -7.50
C GLY A 492 -14.59 -22.17 -7.56
N THR A 493 -13.49 -21.76 -6.95
CA THR A 493 -12.25 -22.52 -6.83
C THR A 493 -11.77 -22.50 -5.38
N PRO A 494 -11.09 -23.55 -4.91
CA PRO A 494 -10.49 -23.56 -3.60
C PRO A 494 -9.51 -22.39 -3.43
N ARG A 495 -9.39 -21.88 -2.20
CA ARG A 495 -8.41 -20.87 -1.82
C ARG A 495 -6.99 -21.35 -2.12
N ARG A 496 -6.15 -20.47 -2.64
CA ARG A 496 -4.73 -20.71 -2.91
C ARG A 496 -3.83 -20.29 -1.76
N THR A 497 -4.07 -19.08 -1.22
CA THR A 497 -3.29 -18.55 -0.10
C THR A 497 -3.74 -19.19 1.20
N GLU A 498 -2.84 -19.83 1.89
CA GLU A 498 -3.07 -20.43 3.21
C GLU A 498 -3.15 -19.31 4.27
N ILE A 499 -4.02 -19.50 5.27
CA ILE A 499 -4.16 -18.55 6.38
C ILE A 499 -3.43 -19.15 7.58
N LEU A 500 -2.43 -18.44 8.11
CA LEU A 500 -1.75 -18.78 9.35
C LEU A 500 -2.29 -17.92 10.48
N TYR A 501 -2.91 -18.55 11.48
CA TYR A 501 -3.43 -17.88 12.68
C TYR A 501 -2.34 -17.70 13.73
N GLU A 502 -2.54 -16.77 14.70
CA GLU A 502 -1.56 -16.44 15.74
C GLU A 502 -1.13 -17.64 16.59
N ASP A 503 -2.03 -18.57 16.89
CA ASP A 503 -1.75 -19.80 17.61
C ASP A 503 -0.73 -20.69 16.89
N GLN A 504 -0.80 -20.75 15.57
CA GLN A 504 0.16 -21.46 14.72
C GLN A 504 1.51 -20.76 14.60
N LEU A 505 1.54 -19.43 14.81
CA LEU A 505 2.78 -18.64 14.81
C LEU A 505 3.53 -18.72 16.14
N ALA A 506 2.82 -18.91 17.25
CA ALA A 506 3.40 -19.01 18.60
C ALA A 506 4.26 -20.27 18.80
N GLU A 507 4.04 -21.33 18.02
CA GLU A 507 4.90 -22.52 18.01
C GLU A 507 6.28 -22.29 17.40
N ILE A 508 6.45 -21.16 16.69
CA ILE A 508 7.71 -20.70 16.10
C ILE A 508 8.17 -19.47 16.89
N GLU A 509 8.46 -19.62 18.19
CA GLU A 509 9.09 -18.54 18.94
C GLU A 509 10.35 -18.07 18.22
N PRO A 510 10.51 -16.75 17.97
CA PRO A 510 11.78 -16.22 17.55
C PRO A 510 12.76 -16.43 18.72
N GLU A 511 13.73 -17.34 18.60
CA GLU A 511 14.97 -17.14 19.35
C GLU A 511 15.35 -15.66 19.11
N GLU A 512 15.36 -14.87 20.20
CA GLU A 512 15.98 -13.54 20.15
C GLU A 512 17.30 -13.74 19.42
N GLU A 513 17.54 -12.95 18.36
CA GLU A 513 18.84 -12.96 17.70
C GLU A 513 19.86 -12.81 18.82
N LEU A 514 20.54 -13.88 19.19
CA LEU A 514 21.68 -13.85 20.09
C LEU A 514 22.74 -13.04 19.33
N ILE A 515 22.72 -11.73 19.59
CA ILE A 515 23.77 -10.83 19.12
C ILE A 515 25.07 -11.43 19.65
N PRO A 516 26.00 -11.89 18.80
CA PRO A 516 27.21 -12.54 19.29
C PRO A 516 27.94 -11.56 20.21
N ALA A 517 27.91 -11.84 21.52
CA ALA A 517 28.56 -11.00 22.51
C ALA A 517 30.07 -11.29 22.50
N TYR A 518 30.82 -10.48 21.78
CA TYR A 518 32.29 -10.52 21.82
C TYR A 518 32.84 -9.17 22.34
N PRO A 519 34.02 -9.15 22.99
CA PRO A 519 34.60 -7.95 23.53
C PRO A 519 35.06 -7.00 22.41
N VAL A 520 34.83 -5.70 22.62
CA VAL A 520 35.22 -4.63 21.71
C VAL A 520 35.70 -3.41 22.50
N HIS A 521 36.60 -2.63 21.88
CA HIS A 521 36.98 -1.31 22.36
C HIS A 521 36.28 -0.26 21.50
N LEU A 522 35.64 0.70 22.17
CA LEU A 522 34.88 1.77 21.56
C LEU A 522 35.62 3.11 21.74
N PHE A 523 35.67 3.89 20.69
CA PHE A 523 36.30 5.20 20.67
C PHE A 523 35.32 6.19 20.05
N LEU A 524 35.10 7.32 20.74
CA LEU A 524 34.32 8.45 20.22
C LEU A 524 35.22 9.70 20.22
N SER A 525 35.29 10.37 19.07
CA SER A 525 36.04 11.61 18.94
C SER A 525 35.18 12.83 19.33
N LYS A 526 35.80 14.00 19.53
CA LYS A 526 35.12 15.28 19.85
C LYS A 526 34.19 15.72 18.72
N GLU A 527 34.56 15.47 17.46
CA GLU A 527 33.73 15.78 16.29
C GLU A 527 32.68 14.71 15.96
N GLY A 528 32.54 13.66 16.78
CA GLY A 528 31.48 12.65 16.64
C GLY A 528 31.81 11.46 15.73
N TYR A 529 33.09 11.16 15.49
CA TYR A 529 33.50 9.94 14.82
C TYR A 529 33.59 8.78 15.80
N PHE A 530 32.91 7.67 15.49
CA PHE A 530 32.81 6.49 16.34
C PHE A 530 33.50 5.28 15.72
N LYS A 531 34.28 4.56 16.51
CA LYS A 531 34.98 3.33 16.11
C LYS A 531 34.66 2.20 17.06
N LYS A 532 34.38 1.04 16.50
CA LYS A 532 34.30 -0.24 17.19
C LYS A 532 35.47 -1.09 16.74
N ILE A 533 36.38 -1.45 17.63
CA ILE A 533 37.64 -2.13 17.32
C ILE A 533 37.73 -3.40 18.17
N THR A 534 37.97 -4.54 17.53
CA THR A 534 38.21 -5.81 18.27
C THR A 534 39.52 -5.79 18.99
N PRO A 535 39.70 -6.50 20.13
CA PRO A 535 40.97 -6.56 20.85
C PRO A 535 42.12 -7.05 19.98
N GLN A 536 41.90 -7.95 19.04
CA GLN A 536 42.88 -8.44 18.11
C GLN A 536 43.35 -7.34 17.15
N SER A 537 42.43 -6.56 16.58
CA SER A 537 42.75 -5.45 15.68
C SER A 537 43.50 -4.31 16.41
N LEU A 538 43.14 -4.03 17.67
CA LEU A 538 43.79 -3.01 18.47
C LEU A 538 45.22 -3.37 18.88
N ARG A 539 45.50 -4.67 19.11
CA ARG A 539 46.89 -5.14 19.36
C ARG A 539 47.83 -4.94 18.18
N MET A 540 47.29 -4.99 16.96
CA MET A 540 48.09 -4.81 15.73
C MET A 540 48.45 -3.34 15.46
N SER A 541 47.57 -2.40 15.86
CA SER A 541 47.76 -0.95 15.75
C SER A 541 46.93 -0.24 16.81
N SER A 542 47.58 0.36 17.79
CA SER A 542 46.95 1.05 18.93
C SER A 542 46.74 2.54 18.69
N GLU A 543 47.51 3.15 17.78
CA GLU A 543 47.43 4.56 17.47
C GLU A 543 46.14 4.90 16.70
N GLN A 544 45.32 5.79 17.31
CA GLN A 544 44.02 6.17 16.77
C GLN A 544 44.18 7.32 15.77
N LYS A 545 43.70 7.14 14.55
CA LYS A 545 43.60 8.22 13.57
C LYS A 545 42.39 9.10 13.88
N TYR A 546 42.59 10.40 13.95
CA TYR A 546 41.57 11.44 14.06
C TYR A 546 41.62 12.34 12.81
N LYS A 547 40.54 13.11 12.61
CA LYS A 547 40.51 14.18 11.63
C LYS A 547 41.42 15.33 12.12
N GLU A 548 41.94 16.16 11.22
CA GLU A 548 42.76 17.33 11.57
C GLU A 548 41.94 18.29 12.49
N GLY A 549 42.51 18.62 13.66
CA GLY A 549 41.85 19.42 14.69
C GLY A 549 40.93 18.64 15.64
N ASP A 550 40.63 17.35 15.37
CA ASP A 550 39.83 16.50 16.25
C ASP A 550 40.71 15.73 17.25
N GLY A 551 40.07 15.14 18.27
CA GLY A 551 40.73 14.37 19.31
C GLY A 551 39.82 13.42 20.06
N PRO A 552 40.36 12.63 21.00
CA PRO A 552 39.58 11.69 21.77
C PRO A 552 38.59 12.42 22.69
N ALA A 553 37.34 11.96 22.75
CA ALA A 553 36.34 12.37 23.71
C ALA A 553 36.03 11.24 24.71
N PHE A 554 35.72 10.06 24.24
CA PHE A 554 35.37 8.91 25.09
C PHE A 554 36.03 7.63 24.60
N ARG A 555 36.34 6.76 25.57
CA ARG A 555 36.84 5.39 25.33
C ARG A 555 36.16 4.43 26.29
N TRP A 556 35.67 3.29 25.78
CA TRP A 556 35.06 2.25 26.61
C TRP A 556 35.56 0.85 26.18
N GLU A 557 35.54 -0.06 27.12
CA GLU A 557 35.62 -1.49 26.88
C GLU A 557 34.21 -2.05 27.08
N ALA A 558 33.71 -2.76 26.07
CA ALA A 558 32.33 -3.22 26.04
C ALA A 558 32.20 -4.55 25.31
N THR A 559 30.99 -5.05 25.20
CA THR A 559 30.65 -6.13 24.27
C THR A 559 29.95 -5.55 23.04
N ASN A 560 30.02 -6.27 21.94
CA ASN A 560 29.28 -5.95 20.71
C ASN A 560 27.75 -5.83 20.94
N ALA A 561 27.23 -6.47 21.99
CA ALA A 561 25.82 -6.44 22.37
C ALA A 561 25.44 -5.24 23.26
N ALA A 562 26.39 -4.34 23.58
CA ALA A 562 26.13 -3.20 24.46
C ALA A 562 25.23 -2.15 23.80
N GLU A 563 24.50 -1.42 24.62
CA GLU A 563 23.71 -0.26 24.23
C GLU A 563 24.52 1.03 24.46
N LEU A 564 24.31 2.05 23.61
CA LEU A 564 24.99 3.34 23.67
C LEU A 564 23.93 4.45 23.72
N LEU A 565 24.05 5.35 24.71
CA LEU A 565 23.27 6.57 24.84
C LEU A 565 24.15 7.76 24.48
N ILE A 566 23.63 8.67 23.65
CA ILE A 566 24.32 9.86 23.15
C ILE A 566 23.44 11.08 23.40
N PHE A 567 23.93 12.04 24.20
CA PHE A 567 23.23 13.27 24.55
C PHE A 567 23.75 14.44 23.72
N THR A 568 22.83 15.26 23.21
CA THR A 568 23.15 16.38 22.33
C THR A 568 22.76 17.74 22.91
N ASP A 569 23.27 18.82 22.33
CA ASP A 569 22.99 20.19 22.72
C ASP A 569 21.53 20.65 22.48
N LYS A 570 20.74 19.84 21.72
CA LYS A 570 19.31 20.09 21.48
C LYS A 570 18.37 19.30 22.41
N GLN A 571 18.81 19.00 23.64
CA GLN A 571 18.05 18.29 24.68
C GLN A 571 17.52 16.91 24.18
N GLN A 572 18.28 16.24 23.34
CA GLN A 572 17.93 14.94 22.81
C GLN A 572 18.88 13.87 23.33
N CYS A 573 18.36 12.63 23.44
CA CYS A 573 19.17 11.46 23.71
C CYS A 573 18.92 10.42 22.62
N TYR A 574 19.95 10.12 21.85
CA TYR A 574 19.93 9.05 20.85
C TYR A 574 20.34 7.75 21.50
N LYS A 575 19.65 6.68 21.12
CA LYS A 575 19.81 5.34 21.63
C LYS A 575 20.14 4.39 20.49
N THR A 576 21.27 3.71 20.57
CA THR A 576 21.73 2.78 19.55
C THR A 576 22.45 1.59 20.17
N TRP A 577 22.62 0.52 19.40
CA TRP A 577 23.36 -0.66 19.81
C TRP A 577 24.72 -0.69 19.14
N VAL A 578 25.73 -1.17 19.86
CA VAL A 578 27.11 -1.28 19.35
C VAL A 578 27.21 -2.20 18.14
N ASN A 579 26.35 -3.22 18.04
CA ASN A 579 26.30 -4.12 16.87
C ASN A 579 25.80 -3.47 15.58
N THR A 580 25.23 -2.27 15.62
CA THR A 580 24.81 -1.52 14.43
C THR A 580 25.99 -0.88 13.69
N PHE A 581 27.16 -0.87 14.31
CA PHE A 581 28.41 -0.38 13.75
C PHE A 581 29.31 -1.53 13.31
N ASP A 582 29.99 -1.36 12.19
CA ASP A 582 30.92 -2.36 11.69
C ASP A 582 32.23 -2.34 12.51
N ASP A 583 32.91 -3.52 12.60
CA ASP A 583 34.23 -3.60 13.20
C ASP A 583 35.24 -2.85 12.32
N THR A 584 35.96 -1.91 12.93
CA THR A 584 36.93 -1.05 12.22
C THR A 584 38.35 -1.24 12.72
N LYS A 585 39.31 -0.48 12.14
CA LYS A 585 40.71 -0.43 12.53
C LYS A 585 41.04 0.94 13.13
N ALA A 586 42.09 1.00 13.94
CA ALA A 586 42.61 2.24 14.52
C ALA A 586 42.96 3.31 13.46
N SER A 587 43.44 2.87 12.29
CA SER A 587 43.89 3.71 11.18
C SER A 587 42.80 4.39 10.35
N VAL A 588 41.51 4.11 10.58
CA VAL A 588 40.40 4.75 9.88
C VAL A 588 39.71 5.78 10.78
N LEU A 589 38.88 6.69 10.24
CA LEU A 589 38.14 7.67 11.01
C LEU A 589 36.94 7.04 11.75
N GLY A 590 36.33 5.99 11.20
CA GLY A 590 35.12 5.36 11.74
C GLY A 590 33.82 5.97 11.21
N ASP A 591 32.70 5.59 11.83
CA ASP A 591 31.36 6.08 11.48
C ASP A 591 31.15 7.50 12.03
N TYR A 592 30.64 8.42 11.23
CA TYR A 592 30.22 9.75 11.67
C TYR A 592 28.82 9.66 12.27
N LEU A 593 28.73 9.73 13.63
CA LEU A 593 27.48 9.51 14.36
C LEU A 593 26.34 10.45 13.97
N PRO A 594 26.55 11.76 13.75
CA PRO A 594 25.47 12.64 13.33
C PRO A 594 24.77 12.17 12.05
N ALA A 595 25.51 11.71 11.06
CA ALA A 595 24.93 11.16 9.83
C ALA A 595 24.29 9.77 10.04
N LYS A 596 24.96 8.89 10.81
CA LYS A 596 24.50 7.51 11.05
C LYS A 596 23.21 7.46 11.89
N LEU A 597 23.02 8.43 12.79
CA LEU A 597 21.84 8.54 13.69
C LEU A 597 20.81 9.55 13.21
N GLU A 598 20.99 10.11 12.00
CA GLU A 598 20.07 11.08 11.41
C GLU A 598 19.81 12.28 12.35
N MET A 599 20.89 12.82 12.94
CA MET A 599 20.80 13.99 13.82
C MET A 599 20.42 15.24 13.01
N GLU A 600 19.84 16.24 13.70
CA GLU A 600 19.44 17.49 13.07
C GLU A 600 20.67 18.32 12.65
N GLU A 601 20.54 19.14 11.62
CA GLU A 601 21.63 20.00 11.17
C GLU A 601 22.07 20.95 12.29
N GLY A 602 23.39 21.02 12.56
CA GLY A 602 23.97 21.81 13.63
C GLY A 602 23.76 21.25 15.04
N GLU A 603 23.33 20.00 15.18
CA GLU A 603 23.24 19.30 16.47
C GLU A 603 24.58 18.68 16.84
N ASN A 604 25.10 18.96 18.06
CA ASN A 604 26.40 18.52 18.53
C ASN A 604 26.26 17.52 19.68
N ILE A 605 27.17 16.54 19.71
CA ILE A 605 27.25 15.56 20.79
C ILE A 605 27.92 16.22 22.00
N LEU A 606 27.25 16.23 23.14
CA LEU A 606 27.77 16.76 24.40
C LEU A 606 28.36 15.64 25.26
N TRP A 607 27.70 14.51 25.32
CA TRP A 607 28.09 13.42 26.21
C TRP A 607 27.53 12.08 25.73
N ALA A 608 28.21 10.98 26.09
CA ALA A 608 27.78 9.64 25.75
C ALA A 608 28.14 8.65 26.86
N CYS A 609 27.35 7.58 26.99
CA CYS A 609 27.62 6.49 27.92
C CYS A 609 27.08 5.15 27.48
N LEU A 610 27.58 4.10 28.09
CA LEU A 610 27.04 2.74 28.04
C LEU A 610 26.13 2.55 29.28
N PRO A 611 24.81 2.45 29.10
CA PRO A 611 23.87 2.40 30.23
C PRO A 611 23.92 1.07 31.02
N GLY A 612 24.46 0.01 30.45
CA GLY A 612 24.49 -1.32 31.07
C GLY A 612 23.08 -1.78 31.48
N GLN A 613 22.90 -2.02 32.79
CA GLN A 613 21.59 -2.39 33.36
C GLN A 613 20.73 -1.18 33.76
N TYR A 614 21.07 0.05 33.32
CA TYR A 614 20.40 1.29 33.66
C TYR A 614 20.38 1.66 35.15
N GLN A 615 21.39 1.20 35.90
CA GLN A 615 21.59 1.51 37.30
C GLN A 615 22.43 2.80 37.48
N GLY A 616 22.16 3.55 38.55
CA GLY A 616 22.86 4.79 38.83
C GLY A 616 22.12 6.07 38.40
N HIS A 617 22.82 7.20 38.44
CA HIS A 617 22.24 8.52 38.22
C HIS A 617 23.08 9.34 37.27
N LEU A 618 22.42 10.20 36.49
CA LEU A 618 23.07 11.28 35.74
C LEU A 618 22.93 12.62 36.45
N LEU A 619 24.02 13.34 36.56
CA LEU A 619 24.05 14.72 37.05
C LEU A 619 24.23 15.67 35.88
N PHE A 620 23.25 16.54 35.68
CA PHE A 620 23.27 17.58 34.64
C PHE A 620 23.59 18.92 35.28
N PHE A 621 24.70 19.54 34.91
CA PHE A 621 25.16 20.81 35.40
C PHE A 621 24.87 21.91 34.38
N PHE A 622 24.07 22.90 34.80
CA PHE A 622 23.63 23.99 33.94
C PHE A 622 24.39 25.31 34.21
N GLU A 623 24.49 26.15 33.19
CA GLU A 623 25.15 27.47 33.27
C GLU A 623 24.63 28.34 34.42
N ASN A 624 23.35 28.25 34.75
CA ASN A 624 22.70 29.03 35.81
C ASN A 624 23.01 28.56 37.23
N GLY A 625 23.92 27.59 37.40
CA GLY A 625 24.31 27.06 38.71
C GLY A 625 23.34 26.05 39.31
N LYS A 626 22.36 25.57 38.54
CA LYS A 626 21.48 24.47 38.93
C LYS A 626 22.08 23.14 38.55
N VAL A 627 21.74 22.10 39.33
CA VAL A 627 22.15 20.72 39.08
C VAL A 627 20.94 19.83 39.22
N ALA A 628 20.72 18.95 38.20
CA ALA A 628 19.67 17.96 38.23
C ALA A 628 20.28 16.56 38.38
N ARG A 629 19.82 15.80 39.38
CA ARG A 629 20.15 14.37 39.57
C ARG A 629 18.99 13.53 39.09
N VAL A 630 19.18 12.74 38.01
CA VAL A 630 18.14 11.95 37.34
C VAL A 630 18.57 10.48 37.28
N PRO A 631 17.70 9.51 37.65
CA PRO A 631 18.02 8.09 37.52
C PRO A 631 18.26 7.71 36.08
N LEU A 632 19.30 6.93 35.81
CA LEU A 632 19.60 6.41 34.46
C LEU A 632 18.44 5.54 33.92
N ALA A 633 17.70 4.85 34.80
CA ALA A 633 16.48 4.10 34.46
C ALA A 633 15.40 4.94 33.74
N GLY A 634 15.40 6.28 33.93
CA GLY A 634 14.50 7.17 33.19
C GLY A 634 14.73 7.23 31.69
N TYR A 635 15.85 6.71 31.18
CA TYR A 635 16.20 6.61 29.76
C TYR A 635 15.97 5.22 29.19
N GLN A 636 15.59 4.24 30.00
CA GLN A 636 15.20 2.91 29.56
C GLN A 636 13.82 3.00 28.90
N THR A 637 13.67 2.39 27.71
CA THR A 637 12.40 2.36 26.98
C THR A 637 12.00 0.92 26.67
N VAL A 638 10.73 0.59 26.83
CA VAL A 638 10.16 -0.72 26.50
C VAL A 638 10.08 -0.89 24.98
N THR A 639 9.94 0.20 24.21
CA THR A 639 9.90 0.21 22.76
C THR A 639 11.27 0.53 22.17
N LYS A 640 11.61 0.01 21.00
CA LYS A 640 12.86 0.29 20.26
C LYS A 640 12.90 1.76 19.74
N ARG A 641 12.67 2.73 20.62
CA ARG A 641 12.79 4.16 20.27
C ARG A 641 14.26 4.53 20.12
N LYS A 642 14.63 5.00 18.95
CA LYS A 642 15.99 5.45 18.64
C LYS A 642 16.31 6.85 19.15
N LYS A 643 15.32 7.70 19.41
CA LYS A 643 15.46 9.12 19.80
C LYS A 643 14.49 9.47 20.94
N LEU A 644 15.00 10.06 22.01
CA LEU A 644 14.25 10.58 23.15
C LEU A 644 14.38 12.09 23.18
N THR A 645 13.27 12.81 23.07
CA THR A 645 13.21 14.27 23.21
C THR A 645 13.05 14.66 24.68
N GLY A 646 13.47 15.86 25.05
CA GLY A 646 13.40 16.33 26.43
C GLY A 646 14.26 15.49 27.39
N ALA A 647 15.48 15.14 26.94
CA ALA A 647 16.42 14.32 27.70
C ALA A 647 16.96 15.04 28.96
N TYR A 648 16.97 16.35 28.95
CA TYR A 648 17.29 17.23 30.11
C TYR A 648 16.59 18.58 29.92
N SER A 649 16.73 19.52 30.91
CA SER A 649 16.05 20.80 30.85
C SER A 649 16.58 21.76 29.78
N ASP A 650 15.65 22.43 29.09
CA ASP A 650 15.90 23.48 28.09
C ASP A 650 16.08 24.90 28.67
N LYS A 651 15.92 25.07 29.98
CA LYS A 651 15.85 26.41 30.62
C LYS A 651 17.21 27.09 30.81
N SER A 652 18.31 26.37 30.64
CA SER A 652 19.68 26.89 30.70
C SER A 652 20.61 25.97 29.95
N PRO A 653 21.66 26.46 29.26
CA PRO A 653 22.63 25.62 28.58
C PRO A 653 23.26 24.61 29.52
N LEU A 654 23.44 23.40 29.03
CA LEU A 654 24.12 22.32 29.74
C LEU A 654 25.63 22.48 29.58
N LYS A 655 26.39 22.34 30.68
CA LYS A 655 27.86 22.46 30.68
C LYS A 655 28.54 21.11 30.83
N THR A 656 28.07 20.31 31.79
CA THR A 656 28.75 19.05 32.10
C THR A 656 27.68 17.99 32.43
N VAL A 657 27.93 16.77 32.09
CA VAL A 657 27.18 15.59 32.53
C VAL A 657 28.14 14.67 33.25
N LEU A 658 27.78 14.21 34.42
CA LEU A 658 28.54 13.19 35.16
C LEU A 658 27.66 11.99 35.46
N PHE A 659 28.25 10.82 35.45
CA PHE A 659 27.59 9.57 35.82
C PHE A 659 27.99 9.18 37.25
N LEU A 660 27.02 8.86 38.09
CA LEU A 660 27.22 8.29 39.42
C LEU A 660 26.70 6.87 39.44
N LYS A 661 27.50 5.94 39.97
CA LYS A 661 27.04 4.61 40.26
C LYS A 661 25.97 4.63 41.36
N GLU A 662 25.19 3.57 41.43
CA GLU A 662 24.19 3.42 42.48
C GLU A 662 24.86 3.39 43.86
N GLU A 663 24.27 4.06 44.86
CA GLU A 663 24.80 4.19 46.23
C GLU A 663 26.17 4.91 46.34
N GLU A 664 26.75 5.43 45.29
CA GLU A 664 27.99 6.17 45.32
C GLU A 664 27.74 7.67 45.58
N GLU A 665 28.34 8.21 46.66
CA GLU A 665 28.40 9.62 46.90
C GLU A 665 29.81 10.15 46.54
N GLN A 666 29.87 11.17 45.72
CA GLN A 666 31.10 11.74 45.25
C GLN A 666 31.19 13.22 45.56
N ASP A 667 32.36 13.68 46.04
CA ASP A 667 32.65 15.09 46.20
C ASP A 667 32.93 15.73 44.84
N LEU A 668 32.17 16.81 44.52
CA LEU A 668 32.17 17.47 43.21
C LEU A 668 32.55 18.93 43.37
N VAL A 669 33.23 19.45 42.36
CA VAL A 669 33.66 20.87 42.32
C VAL A 669 33.00 21.55 41.12
N LEU A 670 32.25 22.65 41.38
CA LEU A 670 31.78 23.57 40.37
C LEU A 670 32.71 24.79 40.27
N TYR A 671 33.13 25.08 39.05
CA TYR A 671 33.87 26.29 38.72
C TYR A 671 32.95 27.30 38.03
N SER A 672 33.10 28.58 38.41
CA SER A 672 32.40 29.68 37.75
C SER A 672 33.33 30.57 36.96
N THR A 673 32.80 31.29 35.98
CA THR A 673 33.53 32.29 35.19
C THR A 673 34.01 33.49 36.01
N GLU A 674 33.53 33.64 37.27
CA GLU A 674 34.04 34.59 38.27
C GLU A 674 35.38 34.12 38.90
N GLY A 675 35.85 32.91 38.55
CA GLY A 675 37.03 32.31 39.18
C GLY A 675 36.77 31.76 40.59
N ARG A 676 35.52 31.36 40.89
CA ARG A 676 35.16 30.72 42.16
C ARG A 676 35.02 29.21 41.98
N ALA A 677 35.37 28.50 43.03
CA ALA A 677 35.09 27.08 43.15
C ALA A 677 34.15 26.78 44.31
N LEU A 678 33.27 25.79 44.13
CA LEU A 678 32.35 25.32 45.15
C LEU A 678 32.49 23.80 45.24
N LEU A 679 32.93 23.30 46.39
CA LEU A 679 33.02 21.87 46.67
C LEU A 679 31.76 21.44 47.48
N PHE A 680 31.09 20.37 47.01
CA PHE A 680 29.90 19.80 47.65
C PHE A 680 29.80 18.30 47.37
N SER A 681 29.03 17.57 48.20
CA SER A 681 28.75 16.15 47.96
C SER A 681 27.55 15.98 47.03
N SER A 682 27.62 15.00 46.09
CA SER A 682 26.53 14.62 45.24
C SER A 682 25.29 14.14 45.99
N GLY A 683 25.45 13.65 47.23
CA GLY A 683 24.37 13.28 48.14
C GLY A 683 23.45 14.43 48.54
N GLN A 684 23.97 15.70 48.47
CA GLN A 684 23.16 16.90 48.74
C GLN A 684 22.17 17.23 47.60
N ILE A 685 22.27 16.57 46.43
CA ILE A 685 21.39 16.81 45.30
C ILE A 685 20.24 15.80 45.34
N PRO A 686 18.99 16.24 45.52
CA PRO A 686 17.85 15.34 45.56
C PRO A 686 17.59 14.71 44.18
N VAL A 687 17.26 13.42 44.16
CA VAL A 687 16.89 12.70 42.96
C VAL A 687 15.54 13.20 42.41
N LYS A 688 15.46 13.44 41.13
CA LYS A 688 14.24 13.84 40.39
C LYS A 688 13.88 12.78 39.34
N THR A 689 12.65 12.37 39.35
CA THR A 689 12.17 11.34 38.40
C THR A 689 11.92 11.86 36.97
N THR A 690 11.66 13.18 36.85
CA THR A 690 11.40 13.80 35.54
C THR A 690 12.71 14.18 34.87
N ARG A 691 12.97 13.70 33.65
CA ARG A 691 14.20 13.97 32.88
C ARG A 691 14.42 15.45 32.59
N SER A 692 13.37 16.19 32.18
CA SER A 692 13.43 17.62 31.83
C SER A 692 13.45 18.55 33.04
N THR A 693 13.75 18.04 34.23
CA THR A 693 13.85 18.86 35.47
C THR A 693 15.00 19.85 35.40
N GLN A 694 14.80 21.06 35.91
CA GLN A 694 15.89 22.04 36.14
C GLN A 694 16.82 21.68 37.32
N GLY A 695 16.44 20.72 38.14
CA GLY A 695 17.16 20.39 39.37
C GLY A 695 17.03 21.43 40.46
N VAL A 696 18.07 21.52 41.29
CA VAL A 696 18.15 22.43 42.42
C VAL A 696 19.29 23.46 42.24
N GLN A 697 19.14 24.65 42.83
CA GLN A 697 20.22 25.62 42.81
C GLN A 697 21.36 25.13 43.71
N VAL A 698 22.56 25.01 43.16
CA VAL A 698 23.77 24.55 43.86
C VAL A 698 24.72 25.74 44.04
N MET A 699 25.04 26.45 42.96
CA MET A 699 25.91 27.62 43.02
C MET A 699 25.12 28.90 42.79
N THR A 700 25.24 29.88 43.71
CA THR A 700 24.67 31.21 43.57
C THR A 700 25.63 32.06 42.76
N LEU A 701 25.22 32.49 41.57
CA LEU A 701 26.01 33.30 40.65
C LEU A 701 25.55 34.75 40.62
N LYS A 702 26.47 35.71 40.45
CA LYS A 702 26.14 37.09 40.14
C LYS A 702 25.70 37.24 38.69
N LYS A 703 24.96 38.29 38.38
CA LYS A 703 24.19 38.48 37.12
C LYS A 703 24.96 38.30 35.80
N SER A 704 26.29 38.44 35.80
CA SER A 704 27.14 38.33 34.60
C SER A 704 28.00 37.07 34.55
N TYR A 705 27.88 36.16 35.51
CA TYR A 705 28.74 34.99 35.61
C TYR A 705 27.93 33.71 35.46
N THR A 706 28.56 32.68 34.91
CA THR A 706 27.99 31.36 34.66
C THR A 706 28.85 30.26 35.26
N VAL A 707 28.30 29.05 35.34
CA VAL A 707 29.12 27.86 35.59
C VAL A 707 29.98 27.63 34.38
N GLN A 708 31.25 27.42 34.60
CA GLN A 708 32.25 27.12 33.57
C GLN A 708 32.38 25.60 33.35
N GLU A 709 32.55 24.87 34.44
CA GLU A 709 32.84 23.43 34.42
C GLU A 709 32.45 22.78 35.76
N ALA A 710 32.19 21.47 35.71
CA ALA A 710 32.01 20.64 36.90
C ALA A 710 32.89 19.39 36.78
N LYS A 711 33.65 19.08 37.85
CA LYS A 711 34.53 17.90 37.89
C LYS A 711 34.40 17.14 39.22
N PRO A 712 34.70 15.85 39.26
CA PRO A 712 35.00 15.14 40.49
C PRO A 712 36.20 15.78 41.18
N LEU A 713 36.17 15.85 42.53
CA LEU A 713 37.25 16.46 43.30
C LEU A 713 38.61 15.83 42.99
N GLU A 714 38.66 14.55 42.75
CA GLU A 714 39.87 13.78 42.40
C GLU A 714 40.54 14.22 41.11
N GLU A 715 39.78 14.81 40.18
CA GLU A 715 40.26 15.33 38.91
C GLU A 715 40.63 16.83 38.98
N THR A 716 40.65 17.41 40.18
CA THR A 716 40.92 18.84 40.41
C THR A 716 42.22 19.05 41.13
N PRO A 717 42.93 20.20 40.90
CA PRO A 717 44.15 20.53 41.62
C PRO A 717 43.93 21.09 43.04
N ILE A 718 42.70 21.02 43.56
CA ILE A 718 42.34 21.61 44.85
C ILE A 718 43.03 20.89 46.02
N VAL A 719 43.93 21.59 46.70
CA VAL A 719 44.63 21.09 47.88
C VAL A 719 43.86 21.45 49.17
N ASN A 720 43.35 22.66 49.29
CA ASN A 720 42.67 23.11 50.50
C ASN A 720 41.13 22.91 50.39
N LYS A 721 40.69 21.65 50.55
CA LYS A 721 39.27 21.23 50.45
C LYS A 721 38.35 22.02 51.38
N SER A 722 38.76 22.31 52.61
CA SER A 722 37.94 22.97 53.63
C SER A 722 37.49 24.40 53.25
N ARG A 723 38.31 25.09 52.44
CA ARG A 723 38.02 26.44 51.95
C ARG A 723 36.84 26.49 50.98
N TYR A 724 36.70 25.50 50.14
CA TYR A 724 35.70 25.45 49.05
C TYR A 724 34.46 24.66 49.43
N LYS A 725 34.50 23.89 50.54
CA LYS A 725 33.41 23.00 50.95
C LYS A 725 32.21 23.78 51.46
N ALA A 726 31.06 23.60 50.80
CA ALA A 726 29.79 24.18 51.21
C ALA A 726 29.23 23.46 52.45
N ARG A 727 28.76 24.25 53.43
CA ARG A 727 28.01 23.70 54.57
C ARG A 727 26.55 23.41 54.24
N SER A 728 25.99 24.20 53.35
CA SER A 728 24.63 24.03 52.80
C SER A 728 24.55 24.57 51.38
N LEU A 729 23.64 24.04 50.58
CA LEU A 729 23.35 24.51 49.22
C LEU A 729 22.05 25.31 49.21
N PRO A 730 21.95 26.40 48.40
CA PRO A 730 22.96 26.92 47.49
C PRO A 730 24.04 27.75 48.18
N ALA A 731 25.25 27.81 47.58
CA ALA A 731 26.36 28.61 48.07
C ALA A 731 27.09 29.35 46.93
N ALA A 732 27.76 30.48 47.24
CA ALA A 732 28.46 31.28 46.23
C ALA A 732 29.86 30.74 45.85
N GLY A 733 30.38 29.78 46.60
CA GLY A 733 31.76 29.32 46.48
C GLY A 733 32.82 30.34 46.91
N ALA A 734 34.09 29.94 46.91
CA ALA A 734 35.20 30.77 47.24
C ALA A 734 36.07 31.06 46.01
N LEU A 735 36.70 32.25 45.97
CA LEU A 735 37.68 32.54 44.88
C LEU A 735 38.85 31.58 44.96
N LEU A 736 39.21 31.05 43.79
CA LEU A 736 40.35 30.16 43.62
C LEU A 736 41.65 30.87 44.00
N LYS A 737 42.46 30.22 44.81
CA LYS A 737 43.82 30.65 45.06
C LYS A 737 44.77 30.11 44.01
N ALA A 738 45.92 30.79 43.84
CA ALA A 738 46.92 30.39 42.86
C ALA A 738 47.41 28.94 43.05
N GLU A 739 47.52 28.48 44.31
CA GLU A 739 47.92 27.12 44.68
C GLU A 739 46.92 26.03 44.29
N ASP A 740 45.63 26.39 44.06
CA ASP A 740 44.52 25.51 43.74
C ASP A 740 44.10 25.65 42.25
N GLN A 741 44.86 26.45 41.44
CA GLN A 741 44.52 26.68 40.01
C GLN A 741 45.14 25.65 39.06
N GLY A 742 46.09 24.82 39.55
CA GLY A 742 46.91 23.98 38.72
C GLY A 742 47.92 24.76 37.87
N ASP A 743 49.02 24.16 37.49
CA ASP A 743 49.99 24.80 36.62
C ASP A 743 49.37 25.16 35.26
N THR A 744 49.03 26.42 35.06
CA THR A 744 48.82 26.99 33.73
C THR A 744 50.21 27.21 33.14
N GLN A 745 50.83 26.14 32.68
CA GLN A 745 51.99 26.28 31.81
C GLN A 745 51.50 26.87 30.49
N LEU A 746 51.66 28.18 30.35
CA LEU A 746 51.62 28.87 29.06
C LEU A 746 52.58 28.17 28.12
N SER A 747 52.06 27.38 27.20
CA SER A 747 52.80 27.01 25.98
C SER A 747 52.84 28.26 25.09
N LEU A 748 53.83 29.12 25.34
CA LEU A 748 54.40 29.98 24.33
C LEU A 748 55.30 29.09 23.47
N LEU A 749 54.74 28.59 22.37
CA LEU A 749 55.48 28.36 21.10
C LEU A 749 54.45 27.96 20.02
#